data_3be649a21cd0057b08e335b883d72b8f
#
_entry.id   3be649a21cd0057b08e335b883d72b8f
#
_cell.length_a   1.000
_cell.length_b   1.000
_cell.length_c   1.000
_cell.angle_alpha   90.00
_cell.angle_beta   90.00
_cell.angle_gamma   90.00
#
_symmetry.space_group_name_H-M   'P 1'
#
loop_
_entity.id
_entity.type
_entity.pdbx_description
1 polymer ?
#
loop_
_entity_poly.entity_id
_entity_poly.type
_entity_poly.pdbx_seq_one_letter_code
_entity_poly.pdbx_strand_id
1 'polypeptide(L)'
;RAKGDNSDGLGYDWDYYDFAFKPGLQEDVSLSIRGGTDKVRYYVLANYFSQGGNYKYSNAGEYDSQTKFTRYNFRSNIDININRYLSTRLDLGARITDRNAPGTTAGRLMTICATQPPYLPILVEENAHPQNEEYIQQNPRGMLYGDNIYRYNLLGELSRTGYLNEKNTYLNGSFAMNLDMEFLTKGLKAEVMFSYDASEGRWINRKLDTYKDGYREYPKYATFMPIEGSDAYMAGGHYTGAYKTGNKYDIDQTIGNGFSHNASDGRTYIQARLDYNRLFSNRHEVTAMLLANRGNRTVNNELAYHSQGITGRFAYYYNQKYLMEFNFGYNGSENFTPGKRYGFFPAGSIGWVVSEEEFMKKASWIDFLKVRASYGLVGSDNVSSRFPYLAFYGSGSGYDFGNNFGTNVGGTSEGNLANANLTWEKARKLNVGIDFTTLNQRLALTIDAFYEYRFDIITDMNSDGIMGYPDIVGKDAALQNLGEVSNRGVDIELSWNDKIGKDFRYYIRPNLTFSRNRLEYKAEVARKNSWRKETGKRLYENFVYVFDHFVADQEEADRLNKIGYQPWGQLIPGDVVYKDLDRNGVIDDEDRTAMGNPRSPELMFGIPFGFQYKNFDFSVLLQGATKSSILLNGAAVFDFPQFEQ
;
A
#
# COMPACT_ATOMS: atom_id res chain seq x y z
N ARG A 1 22.94 30.98 17.50
CA ARG A 1 24.11 30.71 18.39
C ARG A 1 25.27 30.31 17.51
N ALA A 2 26.34 31.11 17.56
CA ALA A 2 27.49 30.89 16.70
C ALA A 2 28.23 29.61 17.12
N LYS A 3 28.74 28.89 16.16
CA LYS A 3 29.57 27.70 16.38
C LYS A 3 30.64 27.97 17.41
N GLY A 4 30.61 27.28 18.56
CA GLY A 4 31.67 27.25 19.55
C GLY A 4 31.44 28.06 20.81
N ASP A 5 30.30 28.69 21.03
CA ASP A 5 29.98 29.31 22.31
C ASP A 5 29.23 28.31 23.21
N ASN A 6 29.97 27.69 24.12
CA ASN A 6 29.47 26.74 25.13
C ASN A 6 29.31 27.37 26.51
N SER A 7 29.35 28.70 26.63
CA SER A 7 29.33 29.39 27.91
C SER A 7 28.04 29.16 28.72
N ASP A 8 26.95 28.78 28.04
CA ASP A 8 25.65 28.48 28.64
C ASP A 8 25.32 26.96 28.70
N GLY A 9 26.27 26.10 28.36
CA GLY A 9 26.07 24.64 28.32
C GLY A 9 25.18 24.12 27.18
N LEU A 10 24.76 25.00 26.28
CA LEU A 10 23.91 24.69 25.15
C LEU A 10 24.67 24.80 23.82
N GLY A 11 25.98 24.56 23.85
CA GLY A 11 26.86 24.75 22.70
C GLY A 11 26.94 23.61 21.70
N TYR A 12 26.04 22.65 21.80
CA TYR A 12 25.91 21.61 20.79
C TYR A 12 25.19 22.17 19.55
N ASP A 13 25.63 21.75 18.36
CA ASP A 13 25.04 22.08 17.08
C ASP A 13 25.03 20.80 16.25
N TRP A 14 24.09 19.90 16.60
CA TRP A 14 23.99 18.60 15.97
C TRP A 14 23.16 18.68 14.67
N ASP A 15 23.75 18.21 13.57
CA ASP A 15 22.99 17.72 12.43
C ASP A 15 22.62 16.27 12.71
N TYR A 16 21.40 16.04 13.18
CA TYR A 16 20.92 14.70 13.52
C TYR A 16 20.81 13.79 12.31
N TYR A 17 20.58 14.31 11.11
CA TYR A 17 20.60 13.51 9.90
C TYR A 17 22.02 13.04 9.57
N ASP A 18 22.99 13.93 9.57
CA ASP A 18 24.39 13.52 9.38
C ASP A 18 24.88 12.59 10.50
N PHE A 19 24.44 12.83 11.74
CA PHE A 19 24.76 11.93 12.85
C PHE A 19 24.21 10.51 12.64
N ALA A 20 22.94 10.36 12.22
CA ALA A 20 22.25 9.06 12.15
C ALA A 20 22.59 8.27 10.88
N PHE A 21 22.79 8.94 9.75
CA PHE A 21 22.80 8.29 8.45
C PHE A 21 24.17 8.28 7.77
N LYS A 22 24.38 7.26 6.95
CA LYS A 22 25.55 7.10 6.06
C LYS A 22 25.08 6.49 4.73
N PRO A 23 25.84 6.63 3.64
CA PRO A 23 25.57 5.89 2.41
C PRO A 23 25.56 4.37 2.65
N GLY A 24 24.57 3.69 2.09
CA GLY A 24 24.48 2.24 2.07
C GLY A 24 25.04 1.68 0.75
N LEU A 25 25.66 0.51 0.81
CA LEU A 25 26.13 -0.22 -0.39
C LEU A 25 25.04 -1.21 -0.84
N GLN A 26 24.85 -1.28 -2.15
CA GLN A 26 24.00 -2.27 -2.79
C GLN A 26 24.81 -3.09 -3.79
N GLU A 27 24.63 -4.41 -3.74
CA GLU A 27 25.27 -5.37 -4.62
C GLU A 27 24.20 -6.24 -5.29
N ASP A 28 24.29 -6.43 -6.60
CA ASP A 28 23.41 -7.31 -7.35
C ASP A 28 24.26 -8.14 -8.32
N VAL A 29 24.31 -9.45 -8.08
CA VAL A 29 25.08 -10.39 -8.89
C VAL A 29 24.14 -11.44 -9.48
N SER A 30 24.11 -11.55 -10.80
CA SER A 30 23.27 -12.51 -11.50
C SER A 30 24.12 -13.40 -12.41
N LEU A 31 23.86 -14.71 -12.32
CA LEU A 31 24.41 -15.70 -13.23
C LEU A 31 23.26 -16.42 -13.92
N SER A 32 23.25 -16.41 -15.25
CA SER A 32 22.26 -17.15 -16.01
C SER A 32 22.89 -18.06 -17.04
N ILE A 33 22.32 -19.25 -17.19
CA ILE A 33 22.73 -20.25 -18.19
C ILE A 33 21.48 -20.61 -18.99
N ARG A 34 21.61 -20.56 -20.30
CA ARG A 34 20.55 -20.97 -21.22
C ARG A 34 21.13 -21.86 -22.31
N GLY A 35 20.36 -22.82 -22.75
CA GLY A 35 20.77 -23.71 -23.81
C GLY A 35 19.64 -24.62 -24.24
N GLY A 36 19.92 -25.50 -25.15
CA GLY A 36 18.95 -26.51 -25.55
C GLY A 36 19.18 -27.08 -26.92
N THR A 37 18.29 -27.98 -27.26
CA THR A 37 18.15 -28.62 -28.58
C THR A 37 16.73 -28.42 -29.07
N ASP A 38 16.38 -28.95 -30.23
CA ASP A 38 14.97 -28.94 -30.70
C ASP A 38 14.00 -29.67 -29.77
N LYS A 39 14.52 -30.58 -28.93
CA LYS A 39 13.71 -31.37 -28.00
C LYS A 39 13.65 -30.77 -26.61
N VAL A 40 14.72 -30.15 -26.12
CA VAL A 40 14.80 -29.63 -24.75
C VAL A 40 15.41 -28.24 -24.78
N ARG A 41 14.77 -27.30 -24.15
CA ARG A 41 15.29 -25.95 -23.91
C ARG A 41 15.29 -25.70 -22.40
N TYR A 42 16.35 -25.08 -21.93
CA TYR A 42 16.43 -24.74 -20.51
C TYR A 42 16.99 -23.35 -20.29
N TYR A 43 16.55 -22.76 -19.20
CA TYR A 43 17.06 -21.51 -18.64
C TYR A 43 17.19 -21.68 -17.13
N VAL A 44 18.35 -21.35 -16.58
CA VAL A 44 18.63 -21.37 -15.14
C VAL A 44 19.20 -20.02 -14.76
N LEU A 45 18.69 -19.43 -13.68
CA LEU A 45 19.16 -18.18 -13.10
C LEU A 45 19.46 -18.38 -11.63
N ALA A 46 20.61 -17.90 -11.18
CA ALA A 46 20.93 -17.66 -9.79
C ALA A 46 21.25 -16.17 -9.60
N ASN A 47 20.62 -15.53 -8.64
CA ASN A 47 20.82 -14.13 -8.33
C ASN A 47 21.05 -13.94 -6.82
N TYR A 48 22.06 -13.16 -6.50
CA TYR A 48 22.35 -12.68 -5.15
C TYR A 48 22.19 -11.17 -5.13
N PHE A 49 21.40 -10.67 -4.18
CA PHE A 49 21.22 -9.25 -3.93
C PHE A 49 21.48 -8.96 -2.46
N SER A 50 22.28 -7.95 -2.18
CA SER A 50 22.55 -7.46 -0.83
C SER A 50 22.43 -5.96 -0.79
N GLN A 51 21.72 -5.45 0.20
CA GLN A 51 21.62 -4.04 0.49
C GLN A 51 22.09 -3.80 1.92
N GLY A 52 23.20 -3.09 2.06
CA GLY A 52 23.74 -2.67 3.34
C GLY A 52 22.90 -1.57 3.96
N GLY A 53 22.98 -1.44 5.28
CA GLY A 53 22.25 -0.43 6.01
C GLY A 53 22.90 0.94 5.94
N ASN A 54 22.09 1.94 6.23
CA ASN A 54 22.42 3.35 6.14
C ASN A 54 22.55 4.05 7.51
N TYR A 55 22.52 3.30 8.62
CA TYR A 55 22.70 3.87 9.97
C TYR A 55 24.16 3.85 10.41
N LYS A 56 24.64 4.93 11.05
CA LYS A 56 26.03 5.03 11.53
C LYS A 56 26.27 4.22 12.80
N TYR A 57 25.34 4.25 13.75
CA TYR A 57 25.52 3.72 15.11
C TYR A 57 24.56 2.56 15.41
N SER A 58 24.60 1.52 14.60
CA SER A 58 23.69 0.37 14.73
C SER A 58 24.24 -0.77 15.58
N ASN A 59 25.54 -0.78 15.84
CA ASN A 59 26.19 -1.86 16.60
C ASN A 59 26.25 -1.50 18.08
N ALA A 60 25.53 -2.28 18.88
CA ALA A 60 25.50 -2.14 20.34
C ALA A 60 26.57 -3.00 21.05
N GLY A 61 27.41 -3.72 20.31
CA GLY A 61 28.43 -4.63 20.83
C GLY A 61 27.92 -6.05 21.09
N GLU A 62 26.67 -6.24 21.48
CA GLU A 62 26.04 -7.54 21.73
C GLU A 62 25.20 -8.02 20.54
N TYR A 63 24.67 -7.08 19.76
CA TYR A 63 23.88 -7.35 18.56
C TYR A 63 24.05 -6.21 17.56
N ASP A 64 23.80 -6.50 16.29
CA ASP A 64 23.75 -5.51 15.21
C ASP A 64 22.29 -5.20 14.87
N SER A 65 21.88 -3.96 15.12
CA SER A 65 20.55 -3.43 14.78
C SER A 65 20.50 -2.80 13.38
N GLN A 66 21.57 -2.93 12.57
CA GLN A 66 21.64 -2.36 11.23
C GLN A 66 20.53 -2.88 10.34
N THR A 67 19.94 -1.98 9.58
CA THR A 67 19.05 -2.38 8.48
C THR A 67 19.89 -3.06 7.41
N LYS A 68 19.66 -4.35 7.18
CA LYS A 68 20.31 -5.15 6.15
C LYS A 68 19.29 -6.00 5.45
N PHE A 69 19.38 -6.08 4.14
CA PHE A 69 18.52 -6.94 3.34
C PHE A 69 19.38 -7.80 2.41
N THR A 70 19.15 -9.11 2.43
CA THR A 70 19.81 -10.07 1.54
C THR A 70 18.76 -10.93 0.86
N ARG A 71 18.93 -11.16 -0.44
CA ARG A 71 18.02 -11.99 -1.22
C ARG A 71 18.82 -12.96 -2.11
N TYR A 72 18.47 -14.22 -2.01
CA TYR A 72 18.89 -15.27 -2.92
C TYR A 72 17.70 -15.65 -3.80
N ASN A 73 17.87 -15.67 -5.09
CA ASN A 73 16.83 -16.02 -6.04
C ASN A 73 17.37 -17.06 -7.02
N PHE A 74 16.63 -18.16 -7.11
CA PHE A 74 16.90 -19.23 -8.06
C PHE A 74 15.69 -19.44 -8.95
N ARG A 75 15.91 -19.62 -10.25
CA ARG A 75 14.87 -19.92 -11.23
C ARG A 75 15.37 -20.94 -12.25
N SER A 76 14.51 -21.90 -12.58
CA SER A 76 14.74 -22.87 -13.64
C SER A 76 13.48 -23.01 -14.48
N ASN A 77 13.62 -22.87 -15.79
CA ASN A 77 12.55 -23.10 -16.76
C ASN A 77 13.04 -24.15 -17.74
N ILE A 78 12.24 -25.21 -17.95
CA ILE A 78 12.57 -26.31 -18.84
C ILE A 78 11.37 -26.60 -19.73
N ASP A 79 11.57 -26.45 -21.05
CA ASP A 79 10.60 -26.83 -22.07
C ASP A 79 11.07 -28.12 -22.74
N ILE A 80 10.18 -29.12 -22.83
CA ILE A 80 10.48 -30.42 -23.44
C ILE A 80 9.45 -30.72 -24.54
N ASN A 81 9.90 -30.86 -25.76
CA ASN A 81 9.11 -31.37 -26.88
C ASN A 81 9.24 -32.89 -26.92
N ILE A 82 8.27 -33.61 -26.37
CA ILE A 82 8.26 -35.07 -26.29
C ILE A 82 8.10 -35.65 -27.70
N ASN A 83 7.16 -35.10 -28.46
CA ASN A 83 6.96 -35.41 -29.88
C ASN A 83 6.26 -34.21 -30.57
N ARG A 84 5.89 -34.36 -31.83
CA ARG A 84 5.26 -33.28 -32.62
C ARG A 84 3.93 -32.76 -32.04
N TYR A 85 3.27 -33.54 -31.20
CA TYR A 85 1.96 -33.20 -30.63
C TYR A 85 2.02 -32.83 -29.15
N LEU A 86 3.01 -33.36 -28.42
CA LEU A 86 3.05 -33.24 -26.96
C LEU A 86 4.30 -32.50 -26.53
N SER A 87 4.13 -31.40 -25.82
CA SER A 87 5.18 -30.67 -25.13
C SER A 87 4.84 -30.45 -23.66
N THR A 88 5.89 -30.36 -22.85
CA THR A 88 5.75 -30.07 -21.41
C THR A 88 6.64 -28.91 -21.03
N ARG A 89 6.20 -28.16 -20.02
CA ARG A 89 6.99 -27.07 -19.41
C ARG A 89 7.04 -27.30 -17.91
N LEU A 90 8.23 -27.15 -17.35
CA LEU A 90 8.48 -27.16 -15.92
C LEU A 90 9.14 -25.84 -15.53
N ASP A 91 8.49 -25.04 -14.70
CA ASP A 91 9.04 -23.82 -14.12
C ASP A 91 9.20 -24.01 -12.61
N LEU A 92 10.41 -23.77 -12.11
CA LEU A 92 10.73 -23.85 -10.68
C LEU A 92 11.39 -22.54 -10.25
N GLY A 93 10.99 -22.04 -9.10
CA GLY A 93 11.58 -20.86 -8.49
C GLY A 93 11.72 -21.02 -6.97
N ALA A 94 12.81 -20.51 -6.44
CA ALA A 94 13.05 -20.39 -5.02
C ALA A 94 13.62 -19.01 -4.72
N ARG A 95 13.09 -18.35 -3.69
CA ARG A 95 13.59 -17.06 -3.21
C ARG A 95 13.68 -17.10 -1.71
N ILE A 96 14.85 -16.75 -1.18
CA ILE A 96 15.08 -16.60 0.25
C ILE A 96 15.45 -15.14 0.49
N THR A 97 14.75 -14.49 1.41
CA THR A 97 15.09 -13.12 1.85
C THR A 97 15.40 -13.15 3.34
N ASP A 98 16.43 -12.40 3.72
CA ASP A 98 16.82 -12.18 5.11
C ASP A 98 16.93 -10.68 5.33
N ARG A 99 16.13 -10.14 6.25
CA ARG A 99 16.08 -8.73 6.60
C ARG A 99 16.35 -8.55 8.07
N ASN A 100 17.33 -7.75 8.38
CA ASN A 100 17.56 -7.24 9.73
C ASN A 100 17.13 -5.78 9.83
N ALA A 101 16.58 -5.38 10.96
CA ALA A 101 16.15 -4.00 11.22
C ALA A 101 16.28 -3.68 12.71
N PRO A 102 16.47 -2.39 13.09
CA PRO A 102 16.47 -1.98 14.49
C PRO A 102 15.09 -2.18 15.14
N GLY A 103 15.07 -2.17 16.46
CA GLY A 103 13.83 -2.26 17.24
C GLY A 103 12.91 -1.04 17.09
N THR A 104 13.41 0.05 16.56
CA THR A 104 12.68 1.29 16.26
C THR A 104 12.18 1.33 14.81
N THR A 105 11.28 2.26 14.51
CA THR A 105 10.81 2.49 13.15
C THR A 105 11.58 3.62 12.46
N ALA A 106 11.70 3.57 11.13
CA ALA A 106 12.29 4.68 10.36
C ALA A 106 11.53 6.00 10.58
N GLY A 107 10.19 5.95 10.70
CA GLY A 107 9.37 7.12 11.01
C GLY A 107 9.76 7.76 12.35
N ARG A 108 10.01 6.97 13.40
CA ARG A 108 10.49 7.46 14.69
C ARG A 108 11.83 8.17 14.57
N LEU A 109 12.80 7.55 13.89
CA LEU A 109 14.11 8.16 13.68
C LEU A 109 14.00 9.48 12.92
N MET A 110 13.19 9.53 11.85
CA MET A 110 12.96 10.77 11.09
C MET A 110 12.29 11.85 11.94
N THR A 111 11.32 11.48 12.79
CA THR A 111 10.67 12.41 13.71
C THR A 111 11.70 13.02 14.67
N ILE A 112 12.54 12.21 15.29
CA ILE A 112 13.60 12.70 16.19
C ILE A 112 14.52 13.66 15.45
N CYS A 113 15.01 13.29 14.26
CA CYS A 113 15.90 14.15 13.46
C CYS A 113 15.25 15.48 13.08
N ALA A 114 13.92 15.50 12.85
CA ALA A 114 13.20 16.70 12.42
C ALA A 114 12.79 17.63 13.58
N THR A 115 12.64 17.09 14.81
CA THR A 115 11.99 17.83 15.90
C THR A 115 12.88 18.07 17.11
N GLN A 116 13.95 17.30 17.26
CA GLN A 116 14.85 17.47 18.39
C GLN A 116 15.73 18.73 18.20
N PRO A 117 15.81 19.63 19.19
CA PRO A 117 16.65 20.81 19.08
C PRO A 117 18.14 20.45 18.95
N PRO A 118 18.89 21.11 18.06
CA PRO A 118 20.29 20.76 17.79
C PRO A 118 21.24 21.00 18.97
N TYR A 119 20.82 21.75 19.96
CA TYR A 119 21.62 22.08 21.15
C TYR A 119 21.52 21.03 22.27
N LEU A 120 20.70 20.00 22.15
CA LEU A 120 20.61 18.96 23.17
C LEU A 120 21.76 17.96 23.04
N PRO A 121 22.40 17.53 24.15
CA PRO A 121 23.44 16.52 24.09
C PRO A 121 22.84 15.15 23.73
N ILE A 122 23.60 14.33 23.01
CA ILE A 122 23.24 12.94 22.73
C ILE A 122 23.64 12.02 23.86
N LEU A 123 24.86 12.24 24.38
CA LEU A 123 25.41 11.56 25.54
C LEU A 123 25.57 12.57 26.67
N VAL A 124 25.37 12.13 27.90
CA VAL A 124 25.70 12.88 29.09
C VAL A 124 27.18 12.68 29.37
N GLU A 125 27.93 13.77 29.51
CA GLU A 125 29.37 13.72 29.82
C GLU A 125 29.62 13.05 31.18
N GLU A 126 30.72 12.29 31.25
CA GLU A 126 31.07 11.50 32.43
C GLU A 126 31.18 12.35 33.70
N ASN A 127 31.65 13.60 33.55
CA ASN A 127 31.82 14.55 34.61
C ASN A 127 30.55 15.36 34.96
N ALA A 128 29.49 15.22 34.19
CA ALA A 128 28.28 16.00 34.43
C ALA A 128 27.58 15.61 35.74
N HIS A 129 27.93 14.46 36.34
CA HIS A 129 27.27 13.96 37.54
C HIS A 129 28.14 13.05 38.41
N PRO A 130 28.94 13.62 39.33
CA PRO A 130 29.81 12.83 40.23
C PRO A 130 29.07 11.83 41.12
N GLN A 131 27.78 12.00 41.36
CA GLN A 131 26.98 11.09 42.21
C GLN A 131 26.53 9.79 41.48
N ASN A 132 26.88 9.60 40.22
CA ASN A 132 26.48 8.46 39.41
C ASN A 132 27.64 7.54 38.98
N GLU A 133 28.77 7.56 39.67
CA GLU A 133 29.92 6.69 39.35
C GLU A 133 29.52 5.22 39.24
N GLU A 134 28.67 4.72 40.14
CA GLU A 134 28.18 3.35 40.10
C GLU A 134 27.35 3.09 38.86
N TYR A 135 26.56 4.07 38.41
CA TYR A 135 25.73 3.96 37.21
C TYR A 135 26.57 4.00 35.93
N ILE A 136 27.60 4.84 35.89
CA ILE A 136 28.54 4.95 34.77
C ILE A 136 29.35 3.65 34.64
N GLN A 137 29.82 3.07 35.73
CA GLN A 137 30.50 1.77 35.73
C GLN A 137 29.62 0.62 35.21
N GLN A 138 28.31 0.66 35.50
CA GLN A 138 27.35 -0.32 35.01
C GLN A 138 26.90 -0.07 33.57
N ASN A 139 27.20 1.08 32.98
CA ASN A 139 26.82 1.48 31.62
C ASN A 139 28.05 1.89 30.78
N PRO A 140 28.95 0.97 30.44
CA PRO A 140 30.20 1.24 29.74
C PRO A 140 30.03 1.88 28.36
N ARG A 141 28.82 1.87 27.82
CA ARG A 141 28.46 2.51 26.53
C ARG A 141 28.01 3.98 26.68
N GLY A 142 28.18 4.56 27.87
CA GLY A 142 27.78 5.91 28.19
C GLY A 142 26.29 6.08 28.47
N MET A 143 25.96 7.17 29.17
CA MET A 143 24.58 7.53 29.50
C MET A 143 23.98 8.40 28.40
N LEU A 144 22.76 8.10 28.01
CA LEU A 144 22.03 8.86 27.00
C LEU A 144 21.31 10.05 27.68
N TYR A 145 21.28 11.17 26.99
CA TYR A 145 20.49 12.31 27.43
C TYR A 145 18.99 12.10 27.14
N GLY A 146 18.14 12.58 28.04
CA GLY A 146 16.71 12.71 27.86
C GLY A 146 16.10 13.61 28.93
N ASP A 147 14.97 14.22 28.64
CA ASP A 147 14.23 15.07 29.55
C ASP A 147 12.72 14.83 29.48
N ASN A 148 11.92 15.64 30.17
CA ASN A 148 10.45 15.51 30.20
C ASN A 148 9.78 15.75 28.84
N ILE A 149 10.42 16.51 27.95
CA ILE A 149 9.89 16.88 26.64
C ILE A 149 10.51 15.95 25.57
N TYR A 150 11.84 15.78 25.59
CA TYR A 150 12.59 15.01 24.61
C TYR A 150 13.03 13.67 25.22
N ARG A 151 12.09 12.74 25.34
CA ARG A 151 12.31 11.46 26.02
C ARG A 151 12.99 10.40 25.16
N TYR A 152 13.04 10.60 23.85
CA TYR A 152 13.69 9.69 22.92
C TYR A 152 15.07 10.20 22.54
N ASN A 153 16.05 9.34 22.67
CA ASN A 153 17.42 9.66 22.27
C ASN A 153 17.78 8.97 20.96
N LEU A 154 18.32 9.72 20.01
CA LEU A 154 18.61 9.21 18.66
C LEU A 154 19.58 8.02 18.68
N LEU A 155 20.67 8.11 19.48
CA LEU A 155 21.63 7.03 19.63
C LEU A 155 21.01 5.80 20.32
N GLY A 156 20.17 6.04 21.31
CA GLY A 156 19.40 4.99 21.99
C GLY A 156 18.47 4.24 21.04
N GLU A 157 17.72 4.99 20.23
CA GLU A 157 16.83 4.39 19.20
C GLU A 157 17.62 3.61 18.16
N LEU A 158 18.77 4.08 17.71
CA LEU A 158 19.61 3.40 16.73
C LEU A 158 20.26 2.12 17.26
N SER A 159 20.71 2.10 18.54
CA SER A 159 21.63 1.07 19.03
C SER A 159 21.13 0.26 20.23
N ARG A 160 20.08 0.73 20.94
CA ARG A 160 19.65 0.12 22.23
C ARG A 160 18.20 -0.35 22.28
N THR A 161 17.52 -0.37 21.14
CA THR A 161 16.13 -0.83 21.05
C THR A 161 15.97 -2.30 20.63
N GLY A 162 17.08 -3.04 20.57
CA GLY A 162 17.06 -4.40 20.08
C GLY A 162 16.98 -4.48 18.54
N TYR A 163 16.52 -5.62 18.05
CA TYR A 163 16.43 -5.87 16.61
C TYR A 163 15.25 -6.76 16.22
N LEU A 164 14.90 -6.70 14.94
CA LEU A 164 13.97 -7.59 14.26
C LEU A 164 14.73 -8.28 13.11
N ASN A 165 14.76 -9.61 13.11
CA ASN A 165 15.23 -10.39 11.97
C ASN A 165 14.07 -11.13 11.32
N GLU A 166 13.85 -10.91 10.03
CA GLU A 166 12.79 -11.51 9.22
C GLU A 166 13.41 -12.37 8.11
N LYS A 167 13.12 -13.65 8.13
CA LYS A 167 13.54 -14.58 7.08
C LYS A 167 12.32 -15.13 6.37
N ASN A 168 12.19 -14.85 5.07
CA ASN A 168 11.09 -15.35 4.27
C ASN A 168 11.63 -16.27 3.16
N THR A 169 10.99 -17.42 3.01
CA THR A 169 11.26 -18.40 1.96
C THR A 169 10.04 -18.50 1.05
N TYR A 170 10.25 -18.42 -0.24
CA TYR A 170 9.23 -18.56 -1.26
C TYR A 170 9.64 -19.69 -2.21
N LEU A 171 8.73 -20.61 -2.44
CA LEU A 171 8.87 -21.67 -3.42
C LEU A 171 7.71 -21.58 -4.39
N ASN A 172 8.00 -21.63 -5.67
CA ASN A 172 6.97 -21.70 -6.70
C ASN A 172 7.37 -22.76 -7.73
N GLY A 173 6.38 -23.52 -8.16
CA GLY A 173 6.56 -24.54 -9.18
C GLY A 173 5.32 -24.64 -10.05
N SER A 174 5.51 -24.73 -11.37
CA SER A 174 4.42 -25.03 -12.28
C SER A 174 4.85 -26.11 -13.28
N PHE A 175 3.94 -26.98 -13.58
CA PHE A 175 4.05 -27.99 -14.61
C PHE A 175 2.89 -27.86 -15.58
N ALA A 176 3.18 -27.68 -16.86
CA ALA A 176 2.20 -27.61 -17.91
C ALA A 176 2.45 -28.69 -18.97
N MET A 177 1.39 -29.28 -19.45
CA MET A 177 1.37 -30.23 -20.56
C MET A 177 0.51 -29.66 -21.66
N ASN A 178 1.08 -29.49 -22.85
CA ASN A 178 0.40 -28.96 -24.03
C ASN A 178 0.28 -30.07 -25.09
N LEU A 179 -0.93 -30.29 -25.54
CA LEU A 179 -1.26 -31.26 -26.58
C LEU A 179 -1.77 -30.52 -27.82
N ASP A 180 -1.04 -30.62 -28.92
CA ASP A 180 -1.50 -30.18 -30.24
C ASP A 180 -2.42 -31.25 -30.81
N MET A 181 -3.68 -30.89 -30.99
CA MET A 181 -4.74 -31.80 -31.43
C MET A 181 -5.06 -31.63 -32.94
N GLU A 182 -4.07 -31.21 -33.75
CA GLU A 182 -4.24 -31.09 -35.21
C GLU A 182 -4.73 -32.37 -35.88
N PHE A 183 -4.48 -33.51 -35.27
CA PHE A 183 -5.00 -34.80 -35.73
C PHE A 183 -6.53 -34.94 -35.67
N LEU A 184 -7.20 -34.13 -34.82
CA LEU A 184 -8.66 -34.02 -34.78
C LEU A 184 -9.15 -32.89 -35.68
N THR A 185 -8.60 -31.70 -35.50
CA THR A 185 -8.92 -30.53 -36.33
C THR A 185 -7.78 -29.49 -36.24
N LYS A 186 -7.47 -28.86 -37.39
CA LYS A 186 -6.42 -27.83 -37.46
C LYS A 186 -6.71 -26.69 -36.51
N GLY A 187 -5.70 -26.33 -35.74
CA GLY A 187 -5.74 -25.18 -34.81
C GLY A 187 -6.32 -25.48 -33.44
N LEU A 188 -6.66 -26.74 -33.12
CA LEU A 188 -7.11 -27.16 -31.79
C LEU A 188 -5.91 -27.55 -30.93
N LYS A 189 -5.85 -27.01 -29.71
CA LYS A 189 -4.84 -27.31 -28.68
C LYS A 189 -5.50 -27.51 -27.33
N ALA A 190 -4.91 -28.37 -26.51
CA ALA A 190 -5.30 -28.53 -25.11
C ALA A 190 -4.09 -28.29 -24.20
N GLU A 191 -4.33 -27.71 -23.05
CA GLU A 191 -3.34 -27.53 -22.00
C GLU A 191 -3.92 -27.97 -20.67
N VAL A 192 -3.10 -28.68 -19.89
CA VAL A 192 -3.36 -28.92 -18.47
C VAL A 192 -2.17 -28.38 -17.71
N MET A 193 -2.41 -27.54 -16.71
CA MET A 193 -1.38 -26.96 -15.86
C MET A 193 -1.71 -27.21 -14.40
N PHE A 194 -0.69 -27.56 -13.65
CA PHE A 194 -0.69 -27.59 -12.19
C PHE A 194 0.38 -26.62 -11.67
N SER A 195 0.06 -25.81 -10.67
CA SER A 195 1.04 -25.02 -9.95
C SER A 195 0.91 -25.17 -8.44
N TYR A 196 2.05 -25.02 -7.78
CA TYR A 196 2.17 -24.98 -6.34
C TYR A 196 3.05 -23.82 -5.94
N ASP A 197 2.52 -22.91 -5.12
CA ASP A 197 3.26 -21.80 -4.54
C ASP A 197 3.20 -21.93 -3.03
N ALA A 198 4.34 -21.75 -2.37
CA ALA A 198 4.43 -21.73 -0.93
C ALA A 198 5.32 -20.60 -0.45
N SER A 199 4.93 -19.96 0.64
CA SER A 199 5.78 -19.04 1.35
C SER A 199 5.76 -19.31 2.84
N GLU A 200 6.92 -19.18 3.47
CA GLU A 200 7.10 -19.30 4.90
C GLU A 200 7.88 -18.09 5.40
N GLY A 201 7.35 -17.40 6.41
CA GLY A 201 7.97 -16.29 7.10
C GLY A 201 8.31 -16.63 8.54
N ARG A 202 9.54 -16.41 8.93
CA ARG A 202 10.01 -16.55 10.30
C ARG A 202 10.56 -15.22 10.80
N TRP A 203 10.11 -14.77 11.96
CA TRP A 203 10.59 -13.55 12.60
C TRP A 203 11.21 -13.85 13.96
N ILE A 204 12.36 -13.27 14.21
CA ILE A 204 12.96 -13.19 15.53
C ILE A 204 12.80 -11.74 15.97
N ASN A 205 11.88 -11.51 16.89
CA ASN A 205 11.63 -10.18 17.44
C ASN A 205 12.29 -10.06 18.80
N ARG A 206 13.39 -9.34 18.85
CA ARG A 206 14.11 -8.97 20.07
C ARG A 206 14.11 -7.46 20.26
N LYS A 207 12.97 -6.85 19.99
CA LYS A 207 12.76 -5.44 20.24
C LYS A 207 12.51 -5.19 21.72
N LEU A 208 12.89 -3.99 22.15
CA LEU A 208 12.47 -3.48 23.43
C LEU A 208 10.97 -3.10 23.34
N ASP A 209 10.11 -3.87 23.97
CA ASP A 209 8.65 -3.67 23.95
C ASP A 209 8.10 -3.05 25.24
N THR A 210 8.95 -2.71 26.18
CA THR A 210 8.52 -2.15 27.46
C THR A 210 8.14 -0.68 27.30
N TYR A 211 6.89 -0.41 27.55
CA TYR A 211 6.37 0.94 27.74
C TYR A 211 5.94 1.09 29.19
N LYS A 212 6.46 2.11 29.85
CA LYS A 212 6.00 2.54 31.16
C LYS A 212 5.47 3.96 31.05
N ASP A 213 4.27 4.18 31.54
CA ASP A 213 3.62 5.47 31.46
C ASP A 213 3.54 6.06 30.03
N GLY A 214 3.34 5.17 29.02
CA GLY A 214 3.26 5.55 27.61
C GLY A 214 4.61 5.78 26.91
N TYR A 215 5.74 5.62 27.61
CA TYR A 215 7.08 5.85 27.06
C TYR A 215 7.89 4.58 26.98
N ARG A 216 8.76 4.52 25.95
CA ARG A 216 9.71 3.42 25.83
C ARG A 216 10.84 3.60 26.84
N GLU A 217 11.05 2.59 27.65
CA GLU A 217 12.17 2.52 28.55
C GLU A 217 13.37 1.88 27.84
N TYR A 218 14.51 2.58 27.83
CA TYR A 218 15.72 2.07 27.20
C TYR A 218 16.58 1.33 28.21
N PRO A 219 17.06 0.13 27.88
CA PRO A 219 18.11 -0.51 28.65
C PRO A 219 19.37 0.39 28.69
N LYS A 220 19.95 0.50 29.87
CA LYS A 220 21.15 1.33 30.06
C LYS A 220 20.97 2.80 29.62
N TYR A 221 19.78 3.31 29.84
CA TYR A 221 19.42 4.69 29.56
C TYR A 221 19.28 5.45 30.88
N ALA A 222 19.92 6.60 30.97
CA ALA A 222 19.76 7.52 32.09
C ALA A 222 19.14 8.83 31.61
N THR A 223 18.07 9.23 32.25
CA THR A 223 17.45 10.54 32.05
C THR A 223 17.77 11.42 33.24
N PHE A 224 18.29 12.59 32.99
CA PHE A 224 18.49 13.61 34.04
C PHE A 224 17.31 14.58 33.98
N MET A 225 16.54 14.63 35.04
CA MET A 225 15.41 15.51 35.16
C MET A 225 15.58 16.41 36.38
N PRO A 226 15.35 17.73 36.27
CA PRO A 226 15.28 18.60 37.41
C PRO A 226 14.25 18.07 38.41
N ILE A 227 14.57 18.14 39.72
CA ILE A 227 13.56 17.89 40.74
C ILE A 227 12.65 19.10 40.79
N GLU A 228 11.35 18.87 40.77
CA GLU A 228 10.34 19.93 40.82
C GLU A 228 10.59 20.86 42.02
N GLY A 229 10.57 22.17 41.78
CA GLY A 229 10.86 23.18 42.81
C GLY A 229 12.34 23.42 43.08
N SER A 230 13.26 22.82 42.33
CA SER A 230 14.70 23.09 42.43
C SER A 230 15.18 24.07 41.34
N ASP A 231 16.27 24.81 41.63
CA ASP A 231 16.93 25.68 40.64
C ASP A 231 17.89 24.90 39.72
N ALA A 232 17.59 23.64 39.45
CA ALA A 232 18.40 22.79 38.61
C ALA A 232 18.33 23.23 37.15
N TYR A 233 19.47 23.52 36.55
CA TYR A 233 19.61 23.87 35.14
C TYR A 233 20.93 23.34 34.59
N MET A 234 21.03 23.22 33.28
CA MET A 234 22.28 22.86 32.62
C MET A 234 23.11 24.12 32.35
N ALA A 235 24.31 24.20 32.92
CA ALA A 235 25.24 25.29 32.69
C ALA A 235 26.63 24.74 32.34
N GLY A 236 27.24 25.26 31.29
CA GLY A 236 28.58 24.87 30.87
C GLY A 236 28.73 23.38 30.51
N GLY A 237 27.69 22.72 30.04
CA GLY A 237 27.71 21.28 29.79
C GLY A 237 27.45 20.40 31.01
N HIS A 238 27.25 21.02 32.18
CA HIS A 238 27.01 20.32 33.44
C HIS A 238 25.63 20.66 34.02
N TYR A 239 24.98 19.65 34.61
CA TYR A 239 23.79 19.88 35.42
C TYR A 239 24.14 20.46 36.76
N THR A 240 23.47 21.54 37.13
CA THR A 240 23.57 22.17 38.44
C THR A 240 22.24 22.02 39.20
N GLY A 241 22.30 21.95 40.51
CA GLY A 241 21.13 21.78 41.37
C GLY A 241 20.73 20.33 41.59
N ALA A 242 19.52 20.12 42.11
CA ALA A 242 19.01 18.81 42.44
C ALA A 242 18.22 18.21 41.26
N TYR A 243 18.56 17.00 40.86
CA TYR A 243 17.87 16.26 39.83
C TYR A 243 17.90 14.76 40.13
N LYS A 244 17.04 14.00 39.45
CA LYS A 244 16.95 12.56 39.58
C LYS A 244 17.39 11.89 38.30
N THR A 245 17.99 10.72 38.44
CA THR A 245 18.21 9.82 37.31
C THR A 245 16.88 9.18 36.89
N GLY A 246 16.71 9.00 35.61
CA GLY A 246 15.64 8.15 35.08
C GLY A 246 15.83 6.68 35.47
N ASN A 247 14.94 5.83 35.06
CA ASN A 247 14.94 4.44 35.44
C ASN A 247 16.20 3.71 34.97
N LYS A 248 16.73 2.86 35.84
CA LYS A 248 17.87 1.98 35.56
C LYS A 248 17.34 0.70 34.91
N TYR A 249 17.82 0.38 33.73
CA TYR A 249 17.41 -0.83 33.01
C TYR A 249 18.56 -1.77 32.77
N ASP A 250 18.29 -3.05 33.00
CA ASP A 250 19.16 -4.12 32.56
C ASP A 250 18.71 -4.60 31.17
N ILE A 251 19.62 -4.54 30.21
CA ILE A 251 19.35 -4.89 28.82
C ILE A 251 18.92 -6.36 28.67
N ASP A 252 19.42 -7.22 29.53
CA ASP A 252 19.17 -8.65 29.44
C ASP A 252 17.77 -9.05 29.93
N GLN A 253 17.14 -8.18 30.72
CA GLN A 253 15.79 -8.42 31.25
C GLN A 253 14.69 -7.84 30.35
N THR A 254 15.02 -6.92 29.48
CA THR A 254 14.05 -6.12 28.70
C THR A 254 13.94 -6.51 27.24
N ILE A 255 14.94 -7.19 26.70
CA ILE A 255 14.84 -7.75 25.35
C ILE A 255 13.95 -8.98 25.41
N GLY A 256 12.71 -8.81 25.00
CA GLY A 256 11.73 -9.88 24.98
C GLY A 256 12.21 -11.10 24.18
N ASN A 257 12.01 -12.29 24.71
CA ASN A 257 12.21 -13.55 24.00
C ASN A 257 11.08 -13.78 22.98
N GLY A 258 10.75 -12.76 22.20
CA GLY A 258 9.69 -12.83 21.23
C GLY A 258 10.08 -13.72 20.05
N PHE A 259 9.70 -14.98 20.13
CA PHE A 259 9.51 -15.77 18.92
C PHE A 259 8.15 -15.39 18.36
N SER A 260 8.09 -14.78 17.22
CA SER A 260 6.85 -14.64 16.54
C SER A 260 6.85 -15.50 15.29
N HIS A 261 5.78 -16.11 15.15
CA HIS A 261 5.06 -16.78 14.08
C HIS A 261 5.81 -17.12 12.80
N ASN A 262 5.67 -18.37 12.45
CA ASN A 262 5.74 -18.80 11.08
C ASN A 262 4.45 -18.40 10.37
N ALA A 263 4.50 -17.36 9.55
CA ALA A 263 3.44 -17.11 8.59
C ALA A 263 3.64 -18.04 7.41
N SER A 264 2.67 -18.91 7.15
CA SER A 264 2.69 -19.80 5.98
C SER A 264 1.53 -19.48 5.06
N ASP A 265 1.80 -19.44 3.74
CA ASP A 265 0.79 -19.31 2.69
C ASP A 265 1.12 -20.35 1.63
N GLY A 266 0.24 -21.32 1.46
CA GLY A 266 0.35 -22.36 0.45
C GLY A 266 -0.78 -22.25 -0.55
N ARG A 267 -0.46 -22.34 -1.86
CA ARG A 267 -1.45 -22.28 -2.94
C ARG A 267 -1.25 -23.43 -3.89
N THR A 268 -2.33 -24.11 -4.21
CA THR A 268 -2.39 -25.05 -5.32
C THR A 268 -3.36 -24.54 -6.37
N TYR A 269 -3.00 -24.68 -7.63
CA TYR A 269 -3.85 -24.28 -8.73
C TYR A 269 -3.76 -25.30 -9.86
N ILE A 270 -4.91 -25.70 -10.36
CA ILE A 270 -5.04 -26.57 -11.53
C ILE A 270 -5.94 -25.91 -12.56
N GLN A 271 -5.55 -25.99 -13.82
CA GLN A 271 -6.38 -25.57 -14.94
C GLN A 271 -6.33 -26.57 -16.08
N ALA A 272 -7.44 -26.62 -16.82
CA ALA A 272 -7.53 -27.27 -18.09
C ALA A 272 -8.06 -26.26 -19.12
N ARG A 273 -7.41 -26.14 -20.28
CA ARG A 273 -7.74 -25.17 -21.31
C ARG A 273 -7.79 -25.83 -22.67
N LEU A 274 -8.80 -25.45 -23.45
CA LEU A 274 -8.93 -25.77 -24.86
C LEU A 274 -8.83 -24.48 -25.67
N ASP A 275 -7.95 -24.43 -26.63
CA ASP A 275 -7.75 -23.31 -27.54
C ASP A 275 -8.02 -23.78 -28.97
N TYR A 276 -8.76 -22.98 -29.72
CA TYR A 276 -9.00 -23.15 -31.12
C TYR A 276 -8.66 -21.87 -31.86
N ASN A 277 -7.81 -21.96 -32.89
CA ASN A 277 -7.49 -20.82 -33.75
C ASN A 277 -7.39 -21.31 -35.19
N ARG A 278 -8.21 -20.74 -36.08
CA ARG A 278 -8.20 -21.11 -37.47
C ARG A 278 -8.62 -19.96 -38.38
N LEU A 279 -7.87 -19.83 -39.48
CA LEU A 279 -8.19 -18.94 -40.59
C LEU A 279 -8.88 -19.76 -41.70
N PHE A 280 -10.12 -19.40 -42.02
CA PHE A 280 -10.91 -20.01 -43.10
C PHE A 280 -10.94 -19.08 -44.31
N SER A 281 -10.71 -19.65 -45.47
CA SER A 281 -10.79 -18.93 -46.76
C SER A 281 -9.96 -17.65 -46.80
N ASN A 282 -8.89 -17.55 -46.01
CA ASN A 282 -8.03 -16.39 -45.84
C ASN A 282 -8.75 -15.08 -45.44
N ARG A 283 -9.99 -15.18 -44.95
CA ARG A 283 -10.83 -14.01 -44.61
C ARG A 283 -11.47 -14.10 -43.24
N HIS A 284 -11.76 -15.32 -42.78
CA HIS A 284 -12.50 -15.54 -41.54
C HIS A 284 -11.57 -16.14 -40.48
N GLU A 285 -11.11 -15.36 -39.56
CA GLU A 285 -10.32 -15.87 -38.44
C GLU A 285 -11.25 -16.09 -37.24
N VAL A 286 -11.23 -17.32 -36.73
CA VAL A 286 -11.99 -17.72 -35.54
C VAL A 286 -11.01 -18.13 -34.46
N THR A 287 -11.13 -17.50 -33.30
CA THR A 287 -10.41 -17.90 -32.11
C THR A 287 -11.41 -18.20 -31.00
N ALA A 288 -11.28 -19.36 -30.37
CA ALA A 288 -12.12 -19.74 -29.23
C ALA A 288 -11.23 -20.31 -28.12
N MET A 289 -11.58 -20.06 -26.89
CA MET A 289 -10.91 -20.60 -25.70
C MET A 289 -11.96 -20.97 -24.67
N LEU A 290 -11.80 -22.15 -24.08
CA LEU A 290 -12.55 -22.58 -22.90
C LEU A 290 -11.56 -23.04 -21.83
N LEU A 291 -11.67 -22.48 -20.65
CA LEU A 291 -10.80 -22.74 -19.51
C LEU A 291 -11.65 -23.11 -18.29
N ALA A 292 -11.28 -24.19 -17.62
CA ALA A 292 -11.79 -24.54 -16.30
C ALA A 292 -10.62 -24.51 -15.30
N ASN A 293 -10.83 -23.92 -14.13
CA ASN A 293 -9.81 -23.82 -13.10
C ASN A 293 -10.34 -24.13 -11.70
N ARG A 294 -9.42 -24.54 -10.84
CA ARG A 294 -9.65 -24.66 -9.40
C ARG A 294 -8.38 -24.27 -8.65
N GLY A 295 -8.54 -23.42 -7.65
CA GLY A 295 -7.47 -22.99 -6.74
C GLY A 295 -7.83 -23.29 -5.28
N ASN A 296 -6.82 -23.64 -4.50
CA ASN A 296 -6.90 -23.72 -3.04
C ASN A 296 -5.77 -22.87 -2.45
N ARG A 297 -6.07 -22.10 -1.40
CA ARG A 297 -5.09 -21.34 -0.63
C ARG A 297 -5.26 -21.64 0.83
N THR A 298 -4.18 -21.98 1.52
CA THR A 298 -4.14 -22.19 2.97
C THR A 298 -3.22 -21.15 3.58
N VAL A 299 -3.72 -20.40 4.55
CA VAL A 299 -2.97 -19.38 5.29
C VAL A 299 -2.87 -19.82 6.74
N ASN A 300 -1.67 -20.03 7.24
CA ASN A 300 -1.41 -20.51 8.60
C ASN A 300 -2.27 -21.74 8.96
N ASN A 301 -3.05 -21.64 10.03
CA ASN A 301 -3.94 -22.68 10.53
C ASN A 301 -5.41 -22.45 10.13
N GLU A 302 -5.67 -21.53 9.17
CA GLU A 302 -7.03 -21.29 8.71
C GLU A 302 -7.55 -22.40 7.80
N LEU A 303 -8.86 -22.50 7.71
CA LEU A 303 -9.50 -23.32 6.69
C LEU A 303 -9.07 -22.87 5.29
N ALA A 304 -8.80 -23.80 4.40
CA ALA A 304 -8.41 -23.49 3.04
C ALA A 304 -9.46 -22.63 2.32
N TYR A 305 -9.00 -21.65 1.55
CA TYR A 305 -9.82 -20.86 0.64
C TYR A 305 -9.92 -21.57 -0.69
N HIS A 306 -11.14 -21.75 -1.20
CA HIS A 306 -11.38 -22.42 -2.45
C HIS A 306 -11.92 -21.45 -3.49
N SER A 307 -11.40 -21.53 -4.70
CA SER A 307 -11.89 -20.83 -5.87
C SER A 307 -12.03 -21.79 -7.04
N GLN A 308 -13.05 -21.62 -7.86
CA GLN A 308 -13.20 -22.37 -9.11
C GLN A 308 -13.99 -21.56 -10.13
N GLY A 309 -13.75 -21.84 -11.39
CA GLY A 309 -14.45 -21.12 -12.44
C GLY A 309 -14.30 -21.75 -13.81
N ILE A 310 -15.18 -21.29 -14.69
CA ILE A 310 -15.12 -21.56 -16.12
C ILE A 310 -15.08 -20.22 -16.83
N THR A 311 -14.12 -20.05 -17.74
CA THR A 311 -13.96 -18.85 -18.54
C THR A 311 -14.00 -19.23 -20.01
N GLY A 312 -14.79 -18.50 -20.78
CA GLY A 312 -14.84 -18.66 -22.22
C GLY A 312 -14.49 -17.38 -22.94
N ARG A 313 -13.85 -17.52 -24.08
CA ARG A 313 -13.58 -16.45 -25.04
C ARG A 313 -13.89 -16.92 -26.42
N PHE A 314 -14.57 -16.09 -27.22
CA PHE A 314 -14.81 -16.28 -28.62
C PHE A 314 -14.48 -14.98 -29.36
N ALA A 315 -13.59 -15.03 -30.35
CA ALA A 315 -13.26 -13.90 -31.19
C ALA A 315 -13.42 -14.27 -32.67
N TYR A 316 -13.95 -13.36 -33.43
CA TYR A 316 -14.11 -13.48 -34.85
C TYR A 316 -13.65 -12.24 -35.58
N TYR A 317 -12.75 -12.43 -36.55
CA TYR A 317 -12.22 -11.36 -37.37
C TYR A 317 -12.56 -11.64 -38.84
N TYR A 318 -13.18 -10.67 -39.46
CA TYR A 318 -13.49 -10.74 -40.89
C TYR A 318 -12.56 -9.82 -41.66
N ASN A 319 -11.73 -10.41 -42.52
CA ASN A 319 -10.79 -9.69 -43.40
C ASN A 319 -9.85 -8.72 -42.64
N GLN A 320 -9.63 -8.94 -41.35
CA GLN A 320 -8.95 -8.01 -40.44
C GLN A 320 -9.58 -6.60 -40.33
N LYS A 321 -10.79 -6.43 -40.86
CA LYS A 321 -11.55 -5.18 -40.88
C LYS A 321 -12.55 -5.09 -39.73
N TYR A 322 -13.34 -6.15 -39.56
CA TYR A 322 -14.39 -6.22 -38.54
C TYR A 322 -14.01 -7.24 -37.49
N LEU A 323 -13.94 -6.78 -36.25
CA LEU A 323 -13.48 -7.53 -35.10
C LEU A 323 -14.64 -7.64 -34.11
N MET A 324 -14.94 -8.84 -33.67
CA MET A 324 -15.92 -9.10 -32.61
C MET A 324 -15.29 -10.02 -31.57
N GLU A 325 -15.54 -9.74 -30.31
CA GLU A 325 -15.11 -10.62 -29.23
C GLU A 325 -16.22 -10.72 -28.18
N PHE A 326 -16.43 -11.92 -27.68
CA PHE A 326 -17.31 -12.23 -26.57
C PHE A 326 -16.51 -13.02 -25.52
N ASN A 327 -16.59 -12.58 -24.29
CA ASN A 327 -15.95 -13.22 -23.14
C ASN A 327 -16.98 -13.48 -22.06
N PHE A 328 -16.81 -14.54 -21.30
CA PHE A 328 -17.56 -14.73 -20.07
C PHE A 328 -16.70 -15.40 -19.00
N GLY A 329 -16.97 -15.05 -17.75
CA GLY A 329 -16.50 -15.75 -16.56
C GLY A 329 -17.71 -16.27 -15.78
N TYR A 330 -17.64 -17.53 -15.34
CA TYR A 330 -18.59 -18.13 -14.40
C TYR A 330 -17.79 -18.63 -13.21
N ASN A 331 -17.71 -17.79 -12.17
CA ASN A 331 -16.81 -17.98 -11.05
C ASN A 331 -17.58 -18.26 -9.77
N GLY A 332 -17.04 -19.17 -8.94
CA GLY A 332 -17.61 -19.55 -7.66
C GLY A 332 -16.77 -19.04 -6.49
N SER A 333 -17.44 -18.52 -5.46
CA SER A 333 -16.86 -18.08 -4.19
C SER A 333 -17.59 -18.73 -3.01
N GLU A 334 -16.84 -19.20 -2.04
CA GLU A 334 -17.40 -19.75 -0.80
C GLU A 334 -17.83 -18.69 0.22
N ASN A 335 -17.55 -17.41 -0.06
CA ASN A 335 -17.99 -16.29 0.78
C ASN A 335 -19.50 -16.05 0.73
N PHE A 336 -20.19 -16.70 -0.19
CA PHE A 336 -21.65 -16.58 -0.36
C PHE A 336 -22.38 -17.90 -0.11
N THR A 337 -23.66 -17.81 0.27
CA THR A 337 -24.50 -18.99 0.53
C THR A 337 -24.64 -19.90 -0.68
N PRO A 338 -24.87 -21.21 -0.50
CA PRO A 338 -25.31 -22.07 -1.59
C PRO A 338 -26.47 -21.43 -2.38
N GLY A 339 -26.36 -21.41 -3.71
CA GLY A 339 -27.31 -20.72 -4.61
C GLY A 339 -26.89 -19.31 -5.01
N LYS A 340 -26.01 -18.63 -4.25
CA LYS A 340 -25.42 -17.32 -4.60
C LYS A 340 -23.90 -17.36 -4.83
N ARG A 341 -23.29 -18.53 -4.70
CA ARG A 341 -21.85 -18.73 -4.83
C ARG A 341 -21.31 -18.38 -6.21
N TYR A 342 -22.10 -18.64 -7.27
CA TYR A 342 -21.63 -18.46 -8.63
C TYR A 342 -22.14 -17.16 -9.24
N GLY A 343 -21.20 -16.38 -9.80
CA GLY A 343 -21.48 -15.19 -10.57
C GLY A 343 -21.16 -15.39 -12.05
N PHE A 344 -22.04 -14.88 -12.93
CA PHE A 344 -21.84 -14.86 -14.38
C PHE A 344 -21.50 -13.45 -14.84
N PHE A 345 -20.37 -13.30 -15.52
CA PHE A 345 -19.77 -12.02 -15.88
C PHE A 345 -19.45 -11.98 -17.38
N PRO A 346 -20.41 -11.61 -18.22
CA PRO A 346 -20.21 -11.50 -19.66
C PRO A 346 -19.59 -10.16 -20.05
N ALA A 347 -18.82 -10.17 -21.15
CA ALA A 347 -18.28 -8.97 -21.79
C ALA A 347 -18.25 -9.17 -23.30
N GLY A 348 -18.48 -8.08 -24.04
CA GLY A 348 -18.37 -8.07 -25.49
C GLY A 348 -17.63 -6.85 -25.99
N SER A 349 -16.93 -7.00 -27.12
CA SER A 349 -16.29 -5.89 -27.81
C SER A 349 -16.43 -5.99 -29.31
N ILE A 350 -16.42 -4.84 -29.96
CA ILE A 350 -16.40 -4.70 -31.41
C ILE A 350 -15.27 -3.75 -31.81
N GLY A 351 -14.68 -3.99 -32.95
CA GLY A 351 -13.69 -3.14 -33.56
C GLY A 351 -13.88 -3.05 -35.06
N TRP A 352 -13.65 -1.87 -35.60
CA TRP A 352 -13.71 -1.61 -37.02
C TRP A 352 -12.41 -0.91 -37.47
N VAL A 353 -11.68 -1.59 -38.32
CA VAL A 353 -10.46 -1.03 -38.94
C VAL A 353 -10.90 -0.23 -40.17
N VAL A 354 -11.22 1.04 -39.96
CA VAL A 354 -11.77 1.94 -40.96
C VAL A 354 -10.80 2.16 -42.12
N SER A 355 -9.49 2.22 -41.81
CA SER A 355 -8.43 2.40 -42.82
C SER A 355 -8.39 1.32 -43.88
N GLU A 356 -8.90 0.11 -43.59
CA GLU A 356 -8.94 -0.99 -44.55
C GLU A 356 -10.14 -0.93 -45.52
N GLU A 357 -11.02 0.06 -45.39
CA GLU A 357 -12.17 0.23 -46.25
C GLU A 357 -11.77 0.89 -47.58
N GLU A 358 -12.47 0.49 -48.64
CA GLU A 358 -12.20 0.98 -50.00
C GLU A 358 -12.31 2.51 -50.13
N PHE A 359 -13.27 3.13 -49.41
CA PHE A 359 -13.43 4.59 -49.41
C PHE A 359 -12.26 5.32 -48.70
N MET A 360 -11.56 4.65 -47.77
CA MET A 360 -10.40 5.21 -47.05
C MET A 360 -9.11 5.07 -47.83
N LYS A 361 -9.00 4.20 -48.80
CA LYS A 361 -7.78 4.03 -49.62
C LYS A 361 -7.37 5.30 -50.37
N LYS A 362 -8.30 6.22 -50.60
CA LYS A 362 -8.01 7.56 -51.19
C LYS A 362 -7.34 8.51 -50.20
N ALA A 363 -7.45 8.25 -48.91
CA ALA A 363 -6.86 9.09 -47.86
C ALA A 363 -5.45 8.57 -47.50
N SER A 364 -4.53 8.64 -48.42
CA SER A 364 -3.17 8.10 -48.31
C SER A 364 -2.32 8.66 -47.14
N TRP A 365 -2.82 9.70 -46.47
CA TRP A 365 -2.19 10.27 -45.28
C TRP A 365 -2.56 9.53 -44.00
N ILE A 366 -3.59 8.65 -44.02
CA ILE A 366 -3.98 7.80 -42.91
C ILE A 366 -3.35 6.44 -43.09
N ASP A 367 -2.41 6.08 -42.22
CA ASP A 367 -1.76 4.77 -42.26
C ASP A 367 -2.64 3.71 -41.56
N PHE A 368 -3.30 4.08 -40.48
CA PHE A 368 -4.18 3.19 -39.70
C PHE A 368 -5.24 3.99 -38.95
N LEU A 369 -6.48 3.53 -39.04
CA LEU A 369 -7.61 4.07 -38.24
C LEU A 369 -8.49 2.90 -37.79
N LYS A 370 -8.60 2.73 -36.47
CA LYS A 370 -9.49 1.73 -35.87
C LYS A 370 -10.37 2.39 -34.80
N VAL A 371 -11.64 2.09 -34.84
CA VAL A 371 -12.60 2.43 -33.80
C VAL A 371 -12.99 1.17 -33.06
N ARG A 372 -13.09 1.24 -31.75
CA ARG A 372 -13.42 0.10 -30.90
C ARG A 372 -14.35 0.49 -29.76
N ALA A 373 -15.20 -0.45 -29.38
CA ALA A 373 -16.05 -0.30 -28.21
C ALA A 373 -16.14 -1.63 -27.47
N SER A 374 -16.20 -1.57 -26.15
CA SER A 374 -16.41 -2.73 -25.29
C SER A 374 -17.36 -2.41 -24.15
N TYR A 375 -18.17 -3.40 -23.79
CA TYR A 375 -19.06 -3.36 -22.64
C TYR A 375 -19.03 -4.70 -21.92
N GLY A 376 -18.92 -4.67 -20.59
CA GLY A 376 -18.86 -5.88 -19.81
C GLY A 376 -19.30 -5.69 -18.36
N LEU A 377 -19.65 -6.83 -17.75
CA LEU A 377 -19.90 -6.97 -16.33
C LEU A 377 -18.72 -7.68 -15.67
N VAL A 378 -18.26 -7.16 -14.55
CA VAL A 378 -17.18 -7.74 -13.71
C VAL A 378 -17.72 -7.93 -12.31
N GLY A 379 -17.32 -9.03 -11.65
CA GLY A 379 -17.66 -9.30 -10.25
C GLY A 379 -16.45 -9.34 -9.34
N SER A 380 -16.67 -9.03 -8.06
CA SER A 380 -15.72 -9.18 -6.97
C SER A 380 -16.40 -9.88 -5.80
N ASP A 381 -15.68 -10.83 -5.17
CA ASP A 381 -16.10 -11.53 -3.96
C ASP A 381 -15.31 -11.10 -2.73
N ASN A 382 -14.67 -9.94 -2.80
CA ASN A 382 -13.86 -9.40 -1.71
C ASN A 382 -14.76 -8.99 -0.53
N VAL A 383 -14.61 -9.67 0.59
CA VAL A 383 -15.33 -9.42 1.83
C VAL A 383 -14.35 -9.28 2.99
N SER A 384 -14.69 -8.46 3.99
CA SER A 384 -13.84 -8.22 5.15
C SER A 384 -13.72 -9.42 6.09
N SER A 385 -14.68 -10.34 6.08
CA SER A 385 -14.69 -11.57 6.88
C SER A 385 -15.11 -12.77 6.05
N ARG A 386 -14.58 -13.97 6.40
CA ARG A 386 -15.01 -15.22 5.73
C ARG A 386 -16.40 -15.63 6.18
N PHE A 387 -17.16 -16.22 5.27
CA PHE A 387 -18.48 -16.79 5.53
C PHE A 387 -19.46 -15.80 6.21
N PRO A 388 -19.60 -14.56 5.74
CA PRO A 388 -20.44 -13.54 6.40
C PRO A 388 -21.92 -13.90 6.44
N TYR A 389 -22.30 -15.03 5.85
CA TYR A 389 -23.64 -15.61 5.90
C TYR A 389 -23.84 -16.59 7.08
N LEU A 390 -22.79 -16.85 7.87
CA LEU A 390 -22.85 -17.68 9.08
C LEU A 390 -22.82 -16.80 10.33
N ALA A 391 -23.56 -17.19 11.35
CA ALA A 391 -23.43 -16.59 12.65
C ALA A 391 -22.17 -17.11 13.36
N PHE A 392 -21.37 -16.20 13.91
CA PHE A 392 -20.19 -16.52 14.70
C PHE A 392 -20.41 -16.18 16.16
N TYR A 393 -19.88 -17.06 17.02
CA TYR A 393 -19.90 -16.86 18.46
C TYR A 393 -18.46 -16.85 18.95
N GLY A 394 -18.12 -15.87 19.77
CA GLY A 394 -16.80 -15.68 20.34
C GLY A 394 -16.82 -15.43 21.84
N SER A 395 -15.68 -15.17 22.43
CA SER A 395 -15.59 -14.75 23.82
C SER A 395 -16.32 -13.43 24.01
N GLY A 396 -17.24 -13.38 24.94
CA GLY A 396 -17.99 -12.19 25.33
C GLY A 396 -17.55 -11.68 26.70
N SER A 397 -18.16 -10.58 27.12
CA SER A 397 -17.96 -10.05 28.47
C SER A 397 -18.29 -11.12 29.51
N GLY A 398 -17.39 -11.27 30.46
CA GLY A 398 -17.64 -12.15 31.59
C GLY A 398 -18.62 -11.56 32.58
N TYR A 399 -19.06 -12.39 33.50
CA TYR A 399 -19.86 -11.97 34.65
C TYR A 399 -19.10 -12.24 35.95
N ASP A 400 -19.07 -11.24 36.81
CA ASP A 400 -18.37 -11.32 38.08
C ASP A 400 -19.32 -11.91 39.16
N PHE A 401 -18.93 -13.08 39.67
CA PHE A 401 -19.67 -13.77 40.72
C PHE A 401 -19.05 -13.53 42.12
N GLY A 402 -19.86 -13.65 43.13
CA GLY A 402 -19.48 -13.54 44.55
C GLY A 402 -19.65 -12.14 45.14
N ASN A 403 -19.59 -12.07 46.47
CA ASN A 403 -19.84 -10.86 47.22
C ASN A 403 -18.81 -9.73 46.97
N ASN A 404 -17.62 -10.07 46.48
CA ASN A 404 -16.54 -9.11 46.21
C ASN A 404 -16.21 -8.99 44.72
N PHE A 405 -17.07 -9.47 43.84
CA PHE A 405 -16.85 -9.49 42.39
C PHE A 405 -15.47 -10.08 41.98
N GLY A 406 -14.96 -11.03 42.79
CA GLY A 406 -13.60 -11.56 42.65
C GLY A 406 -13.45 -12.73 41.69
N THR A 407 -14.54 -13.25 41.13
CA THR A 407 -14.50 -14.39 40.20
C THR A 407 -15.20 -14.03 38.91
N ASN A 408 -14.41 -13.65 37.91
CA ASN A 408 -14.91 -13.42 36.56
C ASN A 408 -15.07 -14.73 35.81
N VAL A 409 -16.27 -15.04 35.34
CA VAL A 409 -16.56 -16.17 34.46
C VAL A 409 -16.79 -15.65 33.06
N GLY A 410 -15.91 -16.03 32.12
CA GLY A 410 -16.01 -15.60 30.74
C GLY A 410 -17.36 -15.98 30.10
N GLY A 411 -17.91 -15.04 29.35
CA GLY A 411 -19.15 -15.22 28.61
C GLY A 411 -18.91 -15.60 27.16
N THR A 412 -19.99 -15.90 26.46
CA THR A 412 -20.02 -16.06 25.00
C THR A 412 -20.93 -14.97 24.43
N SER A 413 -20.46 -14.30 23.37
CA SER A 413 -21.26 -13.33 22.61
C SER A 413 -21.37 -13.75 21.15
N GLU A 414 -22.49 -13.41 20.55
CA GLU A 414 -22.63 -13.48 19.08
C GLU A 414 -21.92 -12.27 18.48
N GLY A 415 -21.12 -12.49 17.42
CA GLY A 415 -20.50 -11.42 16.64
C GLY A 415 -21.49 -10.72 15.72
N ASN A 416 -20.99 -10.22 14.59
CA ASN A 416 -21.83 -9.56 13.58
C ASN A 416 -22.97 -10.46 13.12
N LEU A 417 -24.13 -9.88 12.90
CA LEU A 417 -25.26 -10.62 12.36
C LEU A 417 -24.94 -11.20 10.99
N ALA A 418 -25.43 -12.42 10.76
CA ALA A 418 -25.25 -13.10 9.49
C ALA A 418 -26.16 -12.54 8.38
N ASN A 419 -25.67 -12.47 7.14
CA ASN A 419 -26.47 -12.11 5.98
C ASN A 419 -26.43 -13.17 4.89
N ALA A 420 -27.43 -14.04 4.86
CA ALA A 420 -27.59 -15.05 3.83
C ALA A 420 -27.92 -14.47 2.44
N ASN A 421 -28.23 -13.17 2.35
CA ASN A 421 -28.54 -12.49 1.09
C ASN A 421 -27.35 -11.85 0.39
N LEU A 422 -26.19 -11.86 1.05
CA LEU A 422 -24.98 -11.29 0.48
C LEU A 422 -24.62 -11.95 -0.86
N THR A 423 -24.18 -11.14 -1.81
CA THR A 423 -23.81 -11.56 -3.16
C THR A 423 -22.61 -10.77 -3.68
N TRP A 424 -22.15 -11.12 -4.87
CA TRP A 424 -21.05 -10.48 -5.58
C TRP A 424 -21.25 -8.96 -5.70
N GLU A 425 -20.21 -8.18 -5.44
CA GLU A 425 -20.09 -6.82 -5.95
C GLU A 425 -19.97 -6.86 -7.46
N LYS A 426 -20.53 -5.88 -8.16
CA LYS A 426 -20.56 -5.85 -9.63
C LYS A 426 -20.12 -4.51 -10.17
N ALA A 427 -19.47 -4.53 -11.32
CA ALA A 427 -19.11 -3.32 -12.06
C ALA A 427 -19.49 -3.47 -13.54
N ARG A 428 -20.28 -2.53 -14.05
CA ARG A 428 -20.52 -2.35 -15.49
C ARG A 428 -19.44 -1.43 -16.02
N LYS A 429 -18.74 -1.88 -17.08
CA LYS A 429 -17.63 -1.13 -17.68
C LYS A 429 -17.92 -0.90 -19.15
N LEU A 430 -17.86 0.35 -19.58
CA LEU A 430 -17.93 0.77 -20.97
C LEU A 430 -16.61 1.43 -21.34
N ASN A 431 -16.04 1.06 -22.46
CA ASN A 431 -14.88 1.73 -23.05
C ASN A 431 -15.12 1.94 -24.54
N VAL A 432 -14.82 3.14 -25.04
CA VAL A 432 -14.81 3.49 -26.46
C VAL A 432 -13.45 4.06 -26.80
N GLY A 433 -12.80 3.52 -27.81
CA GLY A 433 -11.45 3.90 -28.18
C GLY A 433 -11.26 4.13 -29.68
N ILE A 434 -10.27 4.97 -29.98
CA ILE A 434 -9.80 5.25 -31.33
C ILE A 434 -8.29 5.07 -31.36
N ASP A 435 -7.83 4.25 -32.32
CA ASP A 435 -6.41 4.07 -32.62
C ASP A 435 -6.17 4.69 -34.01
N PHE A 436 -5.30 5.69 -34.08
CA PHE A 436 -4.99 6.44 -35.28
C PHE A 436 -3.49 6.53 -35.52
N THR A 437 -3.05 6.26 -36.74
CA THR A 437 -1.64 6.38 -37.13
C THR A 437 -1.55 7.08 -38.48
N THR A 438 -0.58 7.96 -38.64
CA THR A 438 -0.40 8.78 -39.84
C THR A 438 1.08 9.12 -40.11
N LEU A 439 1.35 9.79 -41.23
CA LEU A 439 2.69 10.27 -41.63
C LEU A 439 3.72 9.15 -41.76
N ASN A 440 3.35 8.04 -42.40
CA ASN A 440 4.16 6.82 -42.53
C ASN A 440 4.56 6.28 -41.15
N GLN A 441 3.58 6.11 -40.27
CA GLN A 441 3.70 5.56 -38.90
C GLN A 441 4.56 6.42 -37.95
N ARG A 442 4.86 7.67 -38.32
CA ARG A 442 5.61 8.56 -37.42
C ARG A 442 4.78 9.11 -36.28
N LEU A 443 3.51 9.38 -36.55
CA LEU A 443 2.56 9.85 -35.53
C LEU A 443 1.51 8.77 -35.25
N ALA A 444 1.41 8.35 -34.00
CA ALA A 444 0.34 7.48 -33.52
C ALA A 444 -0.40 8.15 -32.36
N LEU A 445 -1.73 8.03 -32.33
CA LEU A 445 -2.63 8.57 -31.33
C LEU A 445 -3.61 7.48 -30.90
N THR A 446 -3.68 7.21 -29.62
CA THR A 446 -4.70 6.38 -29.01
C THR A 446 -5.50 7.22 -28.00
N ILE A 447 -6.82 7.16 -28.11
CA ILE A 447 -7.75 7.80 -27.18
C ILE A 447 -8.73 6.77 -26.69
N ASP A 448 -8.89 6.64 -25.37
CA ASP A 448 -9.88 5.81 -24.72
C ASP A 448 -10.76 6.65 -23.80
N ALA A 449 -12.05 6.58 -23.97
CA ALA A 449 -13.03 7.15 -23.05
C ALA A 449 -13.72 5.99 -22.31
N PHE A 450 -13.74 6.04 -21.00
CA PHE A 450 -14.30 4.98 -20.19
C PHE A 450 -15.33 5.49 -19.17
N TYR A 451 -16.28 4.60 -18.87
CA TYR A 451 -17.25 4.76 -17.79
C TYR A 451 -17.41 3.44 -17.06
N GLU A 452 -17.25 3.49 -15.73
CA GLU A 452 -17.45 2.36 -14.82
C GLU A 452 -18.55 2.71 -13.82
N TYR A 453 -19.50 1.81 -13.60
CA TYR A 453 -20.49 1.91 -12.56
C TYR A 453 -20.45 0.66 -11.69
N ARG A 454 -19.99 0.82 -10.44
CA ARG A 454 -19.96 -0.23 -9.43
C ARG A 454 -21.21 -0.15 -8.59
N PHE A 455 -21.83 -1.29 -8.36
CA PHE A 455 -23.06 -1.43 -7.59
C PHE A 455 -23.03 -2.74 -6.80
N ASP A 456 -23.97 -2.89 -5.88
CA ASP A 456 -23.99 -4.01 -4.95
C ASP A 456 -22.66 -4.07 -4.12
N ILE A 457 -21.99 -2.92 -3.87
CA ILE A 457 -20.76 -2.88 -3.11
C ILE A 457 -21.06 -3.30 -1.68
N ILE A 458 -20.26 -4.23 -1.16
CA ILE A 458 -20.44 -4.76 0.19
C ILE A 458 -20.02 -3.68 1.20
N THR A 459 -20.99 -3.25 1.99
CA THR A 459 -20.86 -2.17 2.96
C THR A 459 -20.91 -2.75 4.37
N ASP A 460 -19.94 -2.37 5.19
CA ASP A 460 -19.97 -2.60 6.62
C ASP A 460 -20.89 -1.56 7.28
N MET A 461 -22.02 -2.04 7.79
CA MET A 461 -23.05 -1.21 8.38
C MET A 461 -22.67 -0.67 9.77
N ASN A 462 -21.53 -1.07 10.32
CA ASN A 462 -21.01 -0.61 11.61
C ASN A 462 -19.93 0.47 11.45
N SER A 463 -19.61 0.86 10.20
CA SER A 463 -18.63 1.91 9.92
C SER A 463 -19.17 3.30 10.26
N ASP A 464 -18.28 4.19 10.67
CA ASP A 464 -18.62 5.58 11.00
C ASP A 464 -19.39 6.29 9.86
N GLY A 465 -20.44 6.98 10.24
CA GLY A 465 -21.28 7.73 9.31
C GLY A 465 -22.19 6.87 8.42
N ILE A 466 -22.29 5.58 8.69
CA ILE A 466 -23.24 4.64 8.05
C ILE A 466 -24.46 4.45 8.98
N MET A 467 -25.63 4.30 8.38
CA MET A 467 -26.89 4.06 9.10
C MET A 467 -26.95 2.58 9.53
N GLY A 468 -26.35 2.28 10.70
CA GLY A 468 -26.37 0.96 11.34
C GLY A 468 -27.59 0.76 12.25
N TYR A 469 -27.48 -0.23 13.13
CA TYR A 469 -28.45 -0.41 14.22
C TYR A 469 -28.11 0.53 15.39
N PRO A 470 -29.13 1.02 16.13
CA PRO A 470 -28.88 1.72 17.39
C PRO A 470 -28.16 0.79 18.39
N ASP A 471 -27.24 1.34 19.17
CA ASP A 471 -26.44 0.60 20.18
C ASP A 471 -27.29 -0.21 21.16
N ILE A 472 -28.53 0.25 21.45
CA ILE A 472 -29.46 -0.47 22.31
C ILE A 472 -29.85 -1.86 21.80
N VAL A 473 -29.65 -2.15 20.51
CA VAL A 473 -29.87 -3.48 19.94
C VAL A 473 -28.81 -4.46 20.46
N GLY A 474 -27.64 -3.96 20.88
CA GLY A 474 -26.53 -4.76 21.41
C GLY A 474 -25.91 -5.74 20.40
N LYS A 475 -26.09 -5.48 19.11
CA LYS A 475 -25.59 -6.30 18.02
C LYS A 475 -25.07 -5.44 16.87
N ASP A 476 -23.95 -5.84 16.33
CA ASP A 476 -23.41 -5.26 15.11
C ASP A 476 -24.26 -5.66 13.90
N ALA A 477 -24.51 -4.72 13.01
CA ALA A 477 -25.29 -4.95 11.80
C ALA A 477 -24.53 -5.85 10.82
N ALA A 478 -25.29 -6.66 10.07
CA ALA A 478 -24.72 -7.51 9.03
C ALA A 478 -24.18 -6.69 7.85
N LEU A 479 -23.17 -7.20 7.17
CA LEU A 479 -22.72 -6.69 5.87
C LEU A 479 -23.87 -6.67 4.86
N GLN A 480 -23.94 -5.65 4.00
CA GLN A 480 -24.98 -5.52 2.99
C GLN A 480 -24.43 -5.03 1.65
N ASN A 481 -25.08 -5.44 0.54
CA ASN A 481 -24.75 -4.96 -0.81
C ASN A 481 -25.51 -3.66 -1.09
N LEU A 482 -25.00 -2.51 -0.66
CA LEU A 482 -25.70 -1.22 -0.75
C LEU A 482 -24.90 -0.11 -1.44
N GLY A 483 -23.57 -0.19 -1.47
CA GLY A 483 -22.75 0.90 -2.00
C GLY A 483 -22.81 0.99 -3.53
N GLU A 484 -22.78 2.22 -4.05
CA GLU A 484 -22.70 2.50 -5.49
C GLU A 484 -21.68 3.60 -5.76
N VAL A 485 -20.82 3.38 -6.75
CA VAL A 485 -19.77 4.32 -7.15
C VAL A 485 -19.65 4.34 -8.67
N SER A 486 -19.60 5.53 -9.25
CA SER A 486 -19.23 5.67 -10.66
C SER A 486 -17.81 6.18 -10.83
N ASN A 487 -17.18 5.85 -11.94
CA ASN A 487 -15.90 6.40 -12.35
C ASN A 487 -15.90 6.64 -13.86
N ARG A 488 -15.39 7.78 -14.30
CA ARG A 488 -15.30 8.15 -15.71
C ARG A 488 -13.99 8.85 -16.01
N GLY A 489 -13.50 8.65 -17.21
CA GLY A 489 -12.25 9.25 -17.58
C GLY A 489 -11.91 9.12 -19.06
N VAL A 490 -10.74 9.65 -19.37
CA VAL A 490 -10.15 9.62 -20.70
C VAL A 490 -8.65 9.32 -20.55
N ASP A 491 -8.17 8.37 -21.35
CA ASP A 491 -6.75 8.07 -21.52
C ASP A 491 -6.34 8.52 -22.94
N ILE A 492 -5.24 9.26 -23.03
CA ILE A 492 -4.69 9.74 -24.29
C ILE A 492 -3.22 9.34 -24.34
N GLU A 493 -2.83 8.70 -25.41
CA GLU A 493 -1.43 8.40 -25.70
C GLU A 493 -1.10 8.92 -27.10
N LEU A 494 -0.06 9.77 -27.19
CA LEU A 494 0.48 10.25 -28.44
C LEU A 494 1.91 9.72 -28.58
N SER A 495 2.28 9.25 -29.75
CA SER A 495 3.62 8.79 -30.05
C SER A 495 4.12 9.41 -31.33
N TRP A 496 5.21 10.15 -31.22
CA TRP A 496 5.96 10.65 -32.36
C TRP A 496 7.33 9.97 -32.41
N ASN A 497 7.62 9.30 -33.53
CA ASN A 497 8.93 8.67 -33.78
C ASN A 497 9.39 9.09 -35.17
N ASP A 498 10.59 9.64 -35.28
CA ASP A 498 11.12 10.04 -36.58
C ASP A 498 12.65 9.86 -36.61
N LYS A 499 13.20 10.01 -37.83
CA LYS A 499 14.64 9.91 -38.08
C LYS A 499 15.12 11.06 -38.95
N ILE A 500 16.31 11.56 -38.67
CA ILE A 500 17.01 12.56 -39.48
C ILE A 500 18.27 11.91 -40.02
N GLY A 501 18.33 11.77 -41.34
CA GLY A 501 19.42 11.06 -41.99
C GLY A 501 19.42 9.55 -41.66
N LYS A 502 20.62 8.94 -41.60
CA LYS A 502 20.79 7.48 -41.37
C LYS A 502 20.96 7.14 -39.87
N ASP A 503 21.56 8.05 -39.12
CA ASP A 503 22.15 7.73 -37.81
C ASP A 503 21.41 8.38 -36.64
N PHE A 504 20.52 9.35 -36.87
CA PHE A 504 19.80 10.04 -35.80
C PHE A 504 18.31 9.65 -35.79
N ARG A 505 17.84 9.08 -34.68
CA ARG A 505 16.43 8.74 -34.41
C ARG A 505 16.00 9.43 -33.14
N TYR A 506 14.78 9.96 -33.11
CA TYR A 506 14.22 10.58 -31.92
C TYR A 506 12.74 10.25 -31.74
N TYR A 507 12.30 10.33 -30.50
CA TYR A 507 10.91 10.08 -30.15
C TYR A 507 10.43 11.00 -29.02
N ILE A 508 9.13 11.24 -29.00
CA ILE A 508 8.39 11.81 -27.89
C ILE A 508 7.04 11.10 -27.79
N ARG A 509 6.68 10.65 -26.57
CA ARG A 509 5.48 9.81 -26.35
C ARG A 509 4.68 10.28 -25.14
N PRO A 510 4.08 11.49 -25.16
CA PRO A 510 3.26 11.96 -24.07
C PRO A 510 2.04 11.06 -23.87
N ASN A 511 1.73 10.81 -22.60
CA ASN A 511 0.49 10.17 -22.18
C ASN A 511 -0.18 11.00 -21.10
N LEU A 512 -1.51 10.92 -21.05
CA LEU A 512 -2.37 11.64 -20.13
C LEU A 512 -3.51 10.75 -19.72
N THR A 513 -3.71 10.62 -18.42
CA THR A 513 -4.90 9.98 -17.83
C THR A 513 -5.66 10.98 -17.00
N PHE A 514 -6.94 11.15 -17.30
CA PHE A 514 -7.88 11.87 -16.46
C PHE A 514 -8.96 10.91 -15.98
N SER A 515 -9.17 10.81 -14.65
CA SER A 515 -10.16 9.94 -14.04
C SER A 515 -10.84 10.63 -12.87
N ARG A 516 -12.18 10.60 -12.84
CA ARG A 516 -12.96 11.16 -11.73
C ARG A 516 -14.04 10.18 -11.29
N ASN A 517 -13.99 9.82 -10.02
CA ASN A 517 -15.02 9.02 -9.39
C ASN A 517 -16.12 9.89 -8.75
N ARG A 518 -17.24 9.24 -8.43
CA ARG A 518 -18.34 9.81 -7.67
C ARG A 518 -18.99 8.73 -6.82
N LEU A 519 -19.24 9.04 -5.57
CA LEU A 519 -20.03 8.24 -4.66
C LEU A 519 -21.51 8.45 -5.01
N GLU A 520 -22.14 7.48 -5.67
CA GLU A 520 -23.53 7.59 -6.12
C GLU A 520 -24.49 7.26 -4.99
N TYR A 521 -24.16 6.25 -4.18
CA TYR A 521 -24.94 5.88 -3.01
C TYR A 521 -24.04 5.33 -1.90
N LYS A 522 -24.28 5.79 -0.70
CA LYS A 522 -23.78 5.29 0.56
C LYS A 522 -24.95 5.32 1.55
N ALA A 523 -25.14 4.26 2.33
CA ALA A 523 -26.15 4.25 3.41
C ALA A 523 -25.71 5.17 4.57
N GLU A 524 -25.46 6.45 4.27
CA GLU A 524 -24.99 7.41 5.27
C GLU A 524 -26.12 7.89 6.18
N VAL A 525 -25.77 8.20 7.44
CA VAL A 525 -26.71 8.79 8.40
C VAL A 525 -27.27 10.10 7.84
N ALA A 526 -28.54 10.40 8.18
CA ALA A 526 -29.15 11.64 7.76
C ALA A 526 -28.38 12.84 8.32
N ARG A 527 -27.82 13.66 7.43
CA ARG A 527 -27.08 14.87 7.77
C ARG A 527 -28.01 16.08 7.71
N LYS A 528 -28.00 16.91 8.75
CA LYS A 528 -28.73 18.19 8.80
C LYS A 528 -28.25 19.11 7.67
N ASN A 529 -26.94 19.17 7.48
CA ASN A 529 -26.29 20.09 6.57
C ASN A 529 -25.82 19.38 5.28
N SER A 530 -26.18 19.92 4.12
CA SER A 530 -25.88 19.29 2.81
C SER A 530 -24.39 19.21 2.50
N TRP A 531 -23.58 20.14 3.03
CA TRP A 531 -22.12 20.13 2.85
C TRP A 531 -21.42 19.00 3.57
N ARG A 532 -22.06 18.41 4.59
CA ARG A 532 -21.57 17.24 5.33
C ARG A 532 -21.81 15.92 4.60
N LYS A 533 -22.72 15.89 3.61
CA LYS A 533 -23.01 14.65 2.86
C LYS A 533 -21.80 14.22 2.04
N GLU A 534 -21.52 12.92 2.07
CA GLU A 534 -20.52 12.28 1.24
C GLU A 534 -21.08 11.85 -0.12
N THR A 535 -22.35 11.39 -0.13
CA THR A 535 -23.08 11.00 -1.35
C THR A 535 -23.13 12.16 -2.35
N GLY A 536 -22.76 11.88 -3.59
CA GLY A 536 -22.66 12.86 -4.67
C GLY A 536 -21.30 13.52 -4.80
N LYS A 537 -20.36 13.28 -3.86
CA LYS A 537 -18.98 13.77 -3.90
C LYS A 537 -18.00 12.69 -4.38
N ARG A 538 -16.73 13.03 -4.47
CA ARG A 538 -15.68 12.06 -4.81
C ARG A 538 -15.37 11.17 -3.60
N LEU A 539 -14.91 9.97 -3.84
CA LEU A 539 -14.39 9.10 -2.77
C LEU A 539 -13.16 9.75 -2.12
N TYR A 540 -13.05 9.61 -0.81
CA TYR A 540 -11.92 10.12 -0.02
C TYR A 540 -11.72 11.63 -0.11
N GLU A 541 -12.82 12.40 -0.18
CA GLU A 541 -12.79 13.85 0.00
C GLU A 541 -12.33 14.20 1.42
N ASN A 542 -11.54 15.27 1.52
CA ASN A 542 -11.09 15.77 2.80
C ASN A 542 -12.17 16.68 3.41
N PHE A 543 -12.81 16.24 4.50
CA PHE A 543 -13.73 17.06 5.27
C PHE A 543 -12.97 17.79 6.37
N VAL A 544 -12.83 19.09 6.23
CA VAL A 544 -12.00 19.94 7.09
C VAL A 544 -12.77 21.20 7.49
N TYR A 545 -12.30 21.84 8.55
CA TYR A 545 -12.76 23.18 8.92
C TYR A 545 -12.21 24.22 7.93
N VAL A 546 -12.99 25.24 7.65
CA VAL A 546 -12.62 26.31 6.72
C VAL A 546 -12.00 27.47 7.50
N PHE A 547 -10.78 27.86 7.15
CA PHE A 547 -10.15 29.03 7.71
C PHE A 547 -11.03 30.29 7.48
N ASP A 548 -11.18 31.10 8.51
CA ASP A 548 -11.84 32.40 8.42
C ASP A 548 -10.81 33.54 8.51
N HIS A 549 -10.19 33.70 9.68
CA HIS A 549 -9.19 34.72 9.92
C HIS A 549 -8.29 34.31 11.11
N PHE A 550 -7.28 35.13 11.40
CA PHE A 550 -6.49 35.02 12.63
C PHE A 550 -7.09 35.95 13.71
N VAL A 551 -7.12 35.50 14.97
CA VAL A 551 -7.52 36.33 16.10
C VAL A 551 -6.70 37.60 16.12
N ALA A 552 -7.35 38.76 16.02
CA ALA A 552 -6.69 40.04 15.82
C ALA A 552 -6.01 40.55 17.11
N ASP A 553 -6.72 40.46 18.23
CA ASP A 553 -6.28 41.01 19.51
C ASP A 553 -6.87 40.23 20.71
N GLN A 554 -6.47 40.64 21.93
CA GLN A 554 -6.94 40.00 23.15
C GLN A 554 -8.46 40.21 23.41
N GLU A 555 -9.03 41.31 22.97
CA GLU A 555 -10.48 41.59 23.12
C GLU A 555 -11.29 40.60 22.29
N GLU A 556 -10.86 40.32 21.08
CA GLU A 556 -11.48 39.28 20.25
C GLU A 556 -11.30 37.89 20.84
N ALA A 557 -10.10 37.53 21.31
CA ALA A 557 -9.83 36.28 21.98
C ALA A 557 -10.77 36.06 23.17
N ASP A 558 -10.88 37.04 24.05
CA ASP A 558 -11.72 36.98 25.24
C ASP A 558 -13.22 36.86 24.86
N ARG A 559 -13.66 37.55 23.82
CA ARG A 559 -15.03 37.46 23.30
C ARG A 559 -15.34 36.04 22.79
N LEU A 560 -14.46 35.46 21.98
CA LEU A 560 -14.64 34.13 21.41
C LEU A 560 -14.55 33.03 22.49
N ASN A 561 -13.62 33.15 23.42
CA ASN A 561 -13.44 32.23 24.53
C ASN A 561 -14.65 32.24 25.47
N LYS A 562 -15.22 33.41 25.74
CA LYS A 562 -16.41 33.58 26.62
C LYS A 562 -17.64 32.83 26.11
N ILE A 563 -17.80 32.74 24.78
CA ILE A 563 -18.92 32.01 24.17
C ILE A 563 -18.55 30.54 23.86
N GLY A 564 -17.30 30.12 24.09
CA GLY A 564 -16.85 28.79 23.78
C GLY A 564 -16.84 28.51 22.27
N TYR A 565 -16.47 29.50 21.45
CA TYR A 565 -16.55 29.45 20.00
C TYR A 565 -15.78 28.24 19.41
N GLN A 566 -14.57 27.97 19.93
CA GLN A 566 -13.80 26.77 19.61
C GLN A 566 -13.60 25.90 20.87
N PRO A 567 -14.17 24.68 20.92
CA PRO A 567 -14.25 23.91 22.18
C PRO A 567 -12.92 23.18 22.54
N TRP A 568 -11.94 23.12 21.65
CA TRP A 568 -10.70 22.37 21.87
C TRP A 568 -9.55 23.18 22.45
N GLY A 569 -9.75 24.43 22.86
CA GLY A 569 -8.76 25.24 23.54
C GLY A 569 -9.15 26.70 23.65
N GLN A 570 -8.41 27.45 24.50
CA GLN A 570 -8.57 28.90 24.58
C GLN A 570 -7.79 29.56 23.45
N LEU A 571 -8.46 30.47 22.77
CA LEU A 571 -7.87 31.27 21.70
C LEU A 571 -7.03 32.40 22.30
N ILE A 572 -5.92 32.68 21.66
CA ILE A 572 -5.05 33.83 21.93
C ILE A 572 -4.82 34.63 20.63
N PRO A 573 -4.38 35.89 20.70
CA PRO A 573 -4.05 36.65 19.50
C PRO A 573 -3.09 35.92 18.56
N GLY A 574 -3.45 35.81 17.28
CA GLY A 574 -2.71 35.08 16.25
C GLY A 574 -3.19 33.65 16.00
N ASP A 575 -4.06 33.09 16.83
CA ASP A 575 -4.66 31.78 16.58
C ASP A 575 -5.63 31.78 15.40
N VAL A 576 -5.85 30.60 14.83
CA VAL A 576 -6.77 30.42 13.71
C VAL A 576 -8.22 30.36 14.18
N VAL A 577 -9.06 31.19 13.60
CA VAL A 577 -10.52 31.12 13.71
C VAL A 577 -11.08 30.41 12.49
N TYR A 578 -11.95 29.42 12.72
CA TYR A 578 -12.66 28.69 11.67
C TYR A 578 -14.05 29.25 11.42
N LYS A 579 -14.59 29.00 10.23
CA LYS A 579 -15.93 29.43 9.84
C LYS A 579 -17.00 28.56 10.48
N ASP A 580 -17.91 29.19 11.18
CA ASP A 580 -19.18 28.62 11.62
C ASP A 580 -20.13 28.57 10.40
N LEU A 581 -20.22 27.39 9.77
CA LEU A 581 -20.97 27.20 8.53
C LEU A 581 -22.47 27.08 8.76
N ASP A 582 -22.90 26.55 9.90
CA ASP A 582 -24.31 26.40 10.22
C ASP A 582 -24.85 27.58 11.10
N ARG A 583 -23.95 28.49 11.48
CA ARG A 583 -24.24 29.72 12.24
C ARG A 583 -24.87 29.46 13.61
N ASN A 584 -24.44 28.42 14.29
CA ASN A 584 -24.90 28.09 15.62
C ASN A 584 -24.10 28.79 16.74
N GLY A 585 -22.98 29.47 16.39
CA GLY A 585 -22.13 30.21 17.31
C GLY A 585 -20.99 29.39 17.92
N VAL A 586 -20.84 28.14 17.57
CA VAL A 586 -19.79 27.23 18.06
C VAL A 586 -19.23 26.42 16.90
N ILE A 587 -17.93 26.23 16.86
CA ILE A 587 -17.30 25.35 15.85
C ILE A 587 -17.39 23.90 16.31
N ASP A 588 -18.09 23.09 15.55
CA ASP A 588 -18.24 21.66 15.80
C ASP A 588 -18.13 20.83 14.50
N ASP A 589 -18.42 19.54 14.59
CA ASP A 589 -18.32 18.64 13.42
C ASP A 589 -19.24 19.06 12.25
N GLU A 590 -20.31 19.79 12.48
CA GLU A 590 -21.21 20.27 11.44
C GLU A 590 -20.59 21.39 10.58
N ASP A 591 -19.49 22.02 11.04
CA ASP A 591 -18.76 23.06 10.31
C ASP A 591 -17.68 22.51 9.37
N ARG A 592 -17.52 21.20 9.30
CA ARG A 592 -16.58 20.56 8.37
C ARG A 592 -17.24 20.41 7.00
N THR A 593 -16.50 20.75 5.95
CA THR A 593 -16.94 20.60 4.56
C THR A 593 -15.84 20.01 3.69
N ALA A 594 -16.23 19.43 2.56
CA ALA A 594 -15.29 18.89 1.59
C ALA A 594 -14.47 20.01 0.94
N MET A 595 -13.15 19.96 1.05
CA MET A 595 -12.22 20.92 0.49
C MET A 595 -11.06 20.26 -0.24
N GLY A 596 -10.57 20.99 -1.26
CA GLY A 596 -9.42 20.53 -2.05
C GLY A 596 -9.76 19.39 -3.01
N ASN A 597 -8.84 18.50 -3.18
CA ASN A 597 -8.98 17.31 -4.01
C ASN A 597 -8.81 16.05 -3.15
N PRO A 598 -9.29 14.89 -3.62
CA PRO A 598 -8.98 13.62 -2.95
C PRO A 598 -7.47 13.34 -2.93
N ARG A 599 -7.04 12.43 -2.07
CA ARG A 599 -5.64 12.00 -2.01
C ARG A 599 -5.17 11.38 -3.33
N SER A 600 -6.05 10.66 -4.03
CA SER A 600 -5.74 10.07 -5.34
C SER A 600 -5.82 11.13 -6.43
N PRO A 601 -4.76 11.31 -7.25
CA PRO A 601 -4.76 12.27 -8.33
C PRO A 601 -5.84 11.96 -9.38
N GLU A 602 -6.53 12.99 -9.87
CA GLU A 602 -7.47 12.84 -10.99
C GLU A 602 -6.77 12.97 -12.35
N LEU A 603 -5.63 13.65 -12.41
CA LEU A 603 -4.87 13.86 -13.64
C LEU A 603 -3.43 13.40 -13.42
N MET A 604 -3.00 12.49 -14.27
CA MET A 604 -1.61 12.00 -14.33
C MET A 604 -1.10 12.13 -15.76
N PHE A 605 0.18 12.45 -15.90
CA PHE A 605 0.82 12.53 -17.21
C PHE A 605 2.25 12.07 -17.18
N GLY A 606 2.72 11.56 -18.32
CA GLY A 606 4.10 11.21 -18.56
C GLY A 606 4.54 11.69 -19.94
N ILE A 607 5.75 12.21 -20.06
CA ILE A 607 6.33 12.66 -21.30
C ILE A 607 7.71 12.02 -21.46
N PRO A 608 7.80 10.75 -21.86
CA PRO A 608 9.07 10.17 -22.25
C PRO A 608 9.50 10.73 -23.60
N PHE A 609 10.73 11.18 -23.68
CA PHE A 609 11.37 11.59 -24.93
C PHE A 609 12.84 11.19 -24.95
N GLY A 610 13.38 11.04 -26.14
CA GLY A 610 14.77 10.66 -26.28
C GLY A 610 15.24 10.61 -27.72
N PHE A 611 16.52 10.34 -27.87
CA PHE A 611 17.13 10.14 -29.19
C PHE A 611 18.23 9.09 -29.14
N GLN A 612 18.50 8.53 -30.29
CA GLN A 612 19.64 7.68 -30.57
C GLN A 612 20.47 8.28 -31.70
N TYR A 613 21.76 8.45 -31.47
CA TYR A 613 22.72 8.85 -32.48
C TYR A 613 23.88 7.85 -32.52
N LYS A 614 23.96 7.05 -33.59
CA LYS A 614 24.91 5.93 -33.72
C LYS A 614 24.82 4.99 -32.48
N ASN A 615 25.91 4.93 -31.69
CA ASN A 615 26.01 4.09 -30.49
C ASN A 615 25.66 4.82 -29.19
N PHE A 616 25.22 6.08 -29.29
CA PHE A 616 24.80 6.87 -28.13
C PHE A 616 23.28 6.96 -28.10
N ASP A 617 22.69 6.67 -26.94
CA ASP A 617 21.28 6.87 -26.67
C ASP A 617 21.07 7.76 -25.45
N PHE A 618 20.04 8.57 -25.52
CA PHE A 618 19.62 9.48 -24.46
C PHE A 618 18.11 9.37 -24.30
N SER A 619 17.65 9.23 -23.05
CA SER A 619 16.23 9.20 -22.72
C SER A 619 15.94 9.95 -21.43
N VAL A 620 14.80 10.64 -21.40
CA VAL A 620 14.28 11.35 -20.24
C VAL A 620 12.80 11.05 -20.11
N LEU A 621 12.34 10.90 -18.89
CA LEU A 621 10.93 10.83 -18.54
C LEU A 621 10.58 12.00 -17.62
N LEU A 622 9.69 12.88 -18.08
CA LEU A 622 8.99 13.83 -17.24
C LEU A 622 7.65 13.24 -16.85
N GLN A 623 7.35 13.19 -15.56
CA GLN A 623 6.07 12.68 -15.08
C GLN A 623 5.50 13.58 -14.00
N GLY A 624 4.18 13.64 -13.93
CA GLY A 624 3.51 14.44 -12.94
C GLY A 624 2.10 13.95 -12.64
N ALA A 625 1.63 14.34 -11.48
CA ALA A 625 0.27 14.12 -11.03
C ALA A 625 -0.29 15.43 -10.47
N THR A 626 -1.57 15.68 -10.71
CA THR A 626 -2.23 16.89 -10.22
C THR A 626 -3.70 16.61 -9.89
N LYS A 627 -4.39 17.60 -9.36
CA LYS A 627 -5.73 17.44 -8.79
C LYS A 627 -5.75 16.37 -7.69
N SER A 628 -4.73 16.41 -6.83
CA SER A 628 -4.68 15.69 -5.56
C SER A 628 -4.34 16.66 -4.44
N SER A 629 -4.74 16.33 -3.23
CA SER A 629 -4.37 17.07 -2.02
C SER A 629 -3.76 16.12 -1.02
N ILE A 630 -2.77 16.59 -0.31
CA ILE A 630 -2.15 15.89 0.81
C ILE A 630 -2.38 16.69 2.07
N LEU A 631 -2.78 16.02 3.14
CA LEU A 631 -2.87 16.64 4.45
C LEU A 631 -1.46 16.78 5.00
N LEU A 632 -1.04 18.02 5.21
CA LEU A 632 0.22 18.31 5.89
C LEU A 632 -0.01 18.16 7.39
N ASN A 633 0.48 17.07 7.96
CA ASN A 633 0.43 16.80 9.38
C ASN A 633 1.75 16.13 9.82
N GLY A 634 1.93 16.08 11.14
CA GLY A 634 3.08 15.44 11.75
C GLY A 634 4.17 16.40 12.20
N ALA A 635 5.12 15.88 12.92
CA ALA A 635 6.13 16.61 13.68
C ALA A 635 6.99 17.56 12.83
N ALA A 636 7.22 17.25 11.55
CA ALA A 636 8.03 18.08 10.68
C ALA A 636 7.28 19.30 10.09
N VAL A 637 5.96 19.39 10.32
CA VAL A 637 5.11 20.47 9.77
C VAL A 637 4.72 21.49 10.84
N PHE A 638 4.56 21.02 12.08
CA PHE A 638 4.18 21.88 13.19
C PHE A 638 5.41 22.48 13.85
N ASP A 639 5.38 23.79 14.07
CA ASP A 639 6.35 24.46 14.94
C ASP A 639 6.12 23.96 16.38
N PHE A 640 7.21 23.59 17.05
CA PHE A 640 7.16 23.05 18.43
C PHE A 640 6.24 21.82 18.58
N PRO A 641 6.50 20.75 17.81
CA PRO A 641 5.69 19.55 17.94
C PRO A 641 5.83 19.01 19.37
N GLN A 642 4.74 18.99 20.10
CA GLN A 642 4.67 18.19 21.31
C GLN A 642 4.72 16.73 20.86
N PHE A 643 5.70 15.98 21.38
CA PHE A 643 5.67 14.54 21.26
C PHE A 643 4.43 14.05 22.02
N GLU A 644 3.35 13.86 21.35
CA GLU A 644 2.30 13.02 21.90
C GLU A 644 2.87 11.61 22.09
N GLN A 645 3.07 11.22 23.16
CA GLN A 645 2.50 10.67 24.37
C GLN A 645 1.99 9.28 24.11
#